data_18338cac7b3df8cebf8835860b38a22a
#
_entry.id   18338cac7b3df8cebf8835860b38a22a
#
_cell.length_a   1.000
_cell.length_b   1.000
_cell.length_c   1.000
_cell.angle_alpha   90.00
_cell.angle_beta   90.00
_cell.angle_gamma   90.00
#
_symmetry.space_group_name_H-M   'P 1'
#
loop_
_entity.id
_entity.type
_entity.pdbx_description
1 polymer ?
#
loop_
_entity_poly.entity_id
_entity_poly.type
_entity_poly.pdbx_seq_one_letter_code
_entity_poly.pdbx_strand_id
1 'polypeptide(L)'
;MSPFFHLAVILSLAASLACAQSSVASGELHGTVADPSGALVPAAIITVENSVTGLTRTVPTDEAGEYRVPSLPPGEYKVKIQKRGFRTQVSSDLRITVGQIAVLESKLEPGVDNEIVLVTSQAPMVESERSHQAETLQQEWIQNLPINRRDYLTYTLLAPGVVDATALADNADFRVKQTPHSGLSFYGSNGRGNSVTVDGGEMNDTTGGVRENVSQDAVEEFQINRSNYSAELGGATGGVINIVTRSGTNQFHGGLFGYFRNDALDAGNPFARVLEGNTLTRIKPSSRREQFGANLGGPIRRDRTFFFAAFEGLIRNESSVVSLLTDPSIFGPTPDQEALLRTLPAATAGPLRALLTSPQSTIDLFQRNSGVFPFATHDWKFSVRIDHQLGSKGQLFLRHSYAHLHEQNANLQALVGATRGTEVSLADPTTIAGWTQTLTPRLINDLRAQWNYHNLLTDSVEKYGPEIRIQGYGVFNHDWVLPTRWLERRYDLKDHLTWQRGTHSFKFGAQALIRGIHAENKVFFAGRFTFGDLPGSVLGIPGLPDSFTLNALQTFNLGLAQTFLYGAGNPVIAQTYPYYGFFAQDSWKLRPNLTIDVGVRYELDTHKAPLRTDTNNFAPRIAFAWNPSADKKTTVRGGYGIFYAPIYFQIDYVVQALNVINGNRQIAQVFSTILDTTAANSANVFSTLRAQNVIGVPTPARSITTADLAQFGMNFTHSGPLPPFTLIFENARDFVNPYSQQSSLSVERQFGQNWALSLEYAYVRTLKITRLRDSNLKPAPVDPALGIRVWSDPVRDFVDPLIAQRNIFESSGRAFYSGLIVELRRRLSRSLSLDANYTLSRAVDEVTDYTIDYEPTDQTNMNADRALSSFHEKHKFVAYAMWTAPGNLQFTPIFRANSGRPFNLLVGYDLNGDRHDTTDRPAGAGRNTGIGPDFWSLDLRVGRSFKLRETTALDFTAEAFNLFNHLNYASINNVVGNITGPFNLTGRADRTPSQPLGFTSAFDSRRIQLGARVRF
;
A
#
# COMPACT_ATOMS: atom_id res chain seq x y z
N MET A 1 1.66 -32.32 13.08
CA MET A 1 2.61 -32.19 14.21
C MET A 1 2.24 -30.91 14.96
N SER A 2 2.21 -30.96 16.29
CA SER A 2 1.80 -29.84 17.15
C SER A 2 2.72 -28.62 16.96
N PRO A 3 2.21 -27.37 16.95
CA PRO A 3 3.02 -26.16 16.89
C PRO A 3 4.06 -26.05 18.01
N PHE A 4 3.84 -26.74 19.15
CA PHE A 4 4.80 -26.86 20.24
C PHE A 4 6.06 -27.66 19.86
N PHE A 5 5.94 -28.64 18.96
CA PHE A 5 7.10 -29.43 18.52
C PHE A 5 8.03 -28.60 17.61
N HIS A 6 7.47 -27.77 16.74
CA HIS A 6 8.25 -26.86 15.91
C HIS A 6 8.94 -25.78 16.76
N LEU A 7 8.25 -25.26 17.77
CA LEU A 7 8.81 -24.29 18.71
C LEU A 7 9.97 -24.91 19.54
N ALA A 8 9.83 -26.16 19.98
CA ALA A 8 10.87 -26.88 20.72
C ALA A 8 12.11 -27.20 19.85
N VAL A 9 11.91 -27.57 18.56
CA VAL A 9 12.99 -27.80 17.62
C VAL A 9 13.70 -26.48 17.25
N ILE A 10 12.96 -25.38 17.11
CA ILE A 10 13.53 -24.06 16.85
C ILE A 10 14.32 -23.57 18.08
N LEU A 11 13.81 -23.77 19.31
CA LEU A 11 14.53 -23.43 20.54
C LEU A 11 15.78 -24.28 20.74
N SER A 12 15.78 -25.54 20.33
CA SER A 12 16.97 -26.41 20.41
C SER A 12 18.01 -26.11 19.32
N LEU A 13 17.59 -25.70 18.12
CA LEU A 13 18.46 -25.22 17.05
C LEU A 13 19.02 -23.81 17.36
N ALA A 14 18.26 -22.95 17.97
CA ALA A 14 18.72 -21.63 18.41
C ALA A 14 19.78 -21.70 19.54
N ALA A 15 19.67 -22.70 20.40
CA ALA A 15 20.64 -22.92 21.49
C ALA A 15 22.03 -23.36 21.00
N SER A 16 22.13 -23.95 19.81
CA SER A 16 23.40 -24.42 19.23
C SER A 16 24.09 -23.41 18.26
N LEU A 17 23.41 -22.32 17.90
CA LEU A 17 23.91 -21.27 16.99
C LEU A 17 24.06 -19.91 17.69
N ALA A 18 24.30 -19.86 18.99
CA ALA A 18 24.46 -18.64 19.77
C ALA A 18 25.68 -17.81 19.37
N CYS A 19 25.58 -17.16 18.20
CA CYS A 19 26.47 -16.11 17.69
C CYS A 19 25.67 -15.09 16.87
N ALA A 20 25.63 -13.94 17.23
CA ALA A 20 24.93 -12.88 17.27
C ALA A 20 24.79 -11.59 16.66
N GLN A 21 24.58 -10.45 16.30
CA GLN A 21 23.92 -9.41 16.03
C GLN A 21 23.87 -8.02 15.71
N SER A 22 23.12 -7.22 15.06
CA SER A 22 22.74 -5.81 15.11
C SER A 22 21.36 -5.51 14.52
N SER A 23 20.75 -4.35 14.82
CA SER A 23 19.31 -4.12 14.84
C SER A 23 18.82 -3.08 13.82
N VAL A 24 17.71 -3.37 13.13
CA VAL A 24 16.92 -2.48 12.27
C VAL A 24 16.37 -1.24 13.01
N ALA A 25 16.36 -1.22 14.35
CA ALA A 25 15.79 -0.13 15.15
C ALA A 25 16.83 0.70 15.90
N SER A 26 18.07 0.76 15.41
CA SER A 26 19.15 1.52 16.03
C SER A 26 20.02 2.21 14.97
N GLY A 27 20.79 3.19 15.41
CA GLY A 27 21.90 3.80 14.65
C GLY A 27 23.26 3.36 15.16
N GLU A 28 24.31 3.90 14.55
CA GLU A 28 25.71 3.64 14.88
C GLU A 28 26.48 4.96 15.00
N LEU A 29 27.52 5.00 15.85
CA LEU A 29 28.44 6.11 15.94
C LEU A 29 29.86 5.64 15.58
N HIS A 30 30.44 6.25 14.55
CA HIS A 30 31.80 6.02 14.11
C HIS A 30 32.65 7.29 14.32
N GLY A 31 33.96 7.18 14.34
CA GLY A 31 34.84 8.35 14.37
C GLY A 31 36.29 8.01 14.48
N THR A 32 37.09 9.08 14.39
CA THR A 32 38.55 9.07 14.59
C THR A 32 38.95 10.04 15.66
N VAL A 33 39.98 9.68 16.41
CA VAL A 33 40.62 10.53 17.43
C VAL A 33 42.03 10.82 16.99
N ALA A 34 42.36 12.12 16.83
CA ALA A 34 43.70 12.61 16.49
C ALA A 34 44.18 13.62 17.51
N ASP A 35 45.49 13.88 17.54
CA ASP A 35 46.10 14.98 18.26
C ASP A 35 46.08 16.28 17.41
N PRO A 36 46.58 17.43 17.92
CA PRO A 36 46.60 18.68 17.18
C PRO A 36 47.49 18.65 15.93
N SER A 37 48.47 17.75 15.85
CA SER A 37 49.35 17.56 14.70
C SER A 37 48.68 16.73 13.59
N GLY A 38 47.55 16.07 13.91
CA GLY A 38 46.86 15.13 13.04
C GLY A 38 47.33 13.68 13.22
N ALA A 39 48.22 13.39 14.19
CA ALA A 39 48.59 12.02 14.50
C ALA A 39 47.44 11.28 15.19
N LEU A 40 47.18 10.04 14.80
CA LEU A 40 46.11 9.23 15.33
C LEU A 40 46.37 8.75 16.76
N VAL A 41 45.34 8.75 17.62
CA VAL A 41 45.45 8.45 19.05
C VAL A 41 44.84 7.08 19.35
N PRO A 42 45.67 6.02 19.45
CA PRO A 42 45.15 4.68 19.78
C PRO A 42 44.81 4.54 21.28
N ALA A 43 43.91 3.58 21.58
CA ALA A 43 43.47 3.27 22.94
C ALA A 43 42.91 4.47 23.71
N ALA A 44 42.34 5.47 23.06
CA ALA A 44 41.49 6.46 23.69
C ALA A 44 40.14 5.84 24.08
N ILE A 45 39.65 6.17 25.24
CA ILE A 45 38.36 5.61 25.74
C ILE A 45 37.21 6.53 25.34
N ILE A 46 36.30 5.98 24.56
CA ILE A 46 35.09 6.64 24.08
C ILE A 46 33.93 6.16 24.94
N THR A 47 33.28 7.06 25.65
CA THR A 47 32.03 6.78 26.40
C THR A 47 30.88 7.55 25.77
N VAL A 48 29.88 6.84 25.30
CA VAL A 48 28.66 7.36 24.68
C VAL A 48 27.50 7.15 25.64
N GLU A 49 26.87 8.24 26.07
CA GLU A 49 25.79 8.25 27.06
C GLU A 49 24.53 8.87 26.45
N ASN A 50 23.41 8.15 26.51
CA ASN A 50 22.11 8.70 26.12
C ASN A 50 21.66 9.70 27.22
N SER A 51 21.42 10.95 26.82
CA SER A 51 21.15 12.06 27.74
C SER A 51 19.84 11.92 28.53
N VAL A 52 18.89 11.15 28.05
CA VAL A 52 17.53 11.02 28.66
C VAL A 52 17.30 9.69 29.38
N THR A 53 18.01 8.63 29.00
CA THR A 53 17.86 7.29 29.62
C THR A 53 19.05 6.88 30.47
N GLY A 54 20.20 7.58 30.37
CA GLY A 54 21.43 7.21 31.04
C GLY A 54 22.13 5.96 30.49
N LEU A 55 21.66 5.43 29.33
CA LEU A 55 22.31 4.31 28.66
C LEU A 55 23.75 4.67 28.29
N THR A 56 24.70 3.88 28.74
CA THR A 56 26.11 4.12 28.50
C THR A 56 26.77 2.99 27.73
N ARG A 57 27.60 3.34 26.72
CA ARG A 57 28.46 2.42 25.96
C ARG A 57 29.88 2.92 25.98
N THR A 58 30.83 2.01 26.18
CA THR A 58 32.24 2.36 26.21
C THR A 58 33.06 1.47 25.29
N VAL A 59 33.86 2.07 24.42
CA VAL A 59 34.75 1.39 23.48
C VAL A 59 36.10 2.09 23.42
N PRO A 60 37.22 1.40 23.23
CA PRO A 60 38.52 2.02 22.96
C PRO A 60 38.69 2.30 21.44
N THR A 61 39.52 3.30 21.10
CA THR A 61 40.03 3.43 19.72
C THR A 61 41.02 2.31 19.41
N ASP A 62 41.04 1.89 18.13
CA ASP A 62 42.01 0.91 17.62
C ASP A 62 43.38 1.53 17.32
N GLU A 63 44.30 0.78 16.68
CA GLU A 63 45.64 1.21 16.32
C GLU A 63 45.64 2.38 15.31
N ALA A 64 44.59 2.52 14.53
CA ALA A 64 44.34 3.60 13.58
C ALA A 64 43.58 4.78 14.23
N GLY A 65 43.40 4.82 15.56
CA GLY A 65 42.66 5.84 16.25
C GLY A 65 41.15 5.86 15.90
N GLU A 66 40.65 4.83 15.24
CA GLU A 66 39.26 4.69 14.84
C GLU A 66 38.42 4.02 15.95
N TYR A 67 37.14 4.40 16.07
CA TYR A 67 36.19 3.75 16.95
C TYR A 67 34.82 3.56 16.27
N ARG A 68 34.10 2.54 16.72
CA ARG A 68 32.73 2.23 16.27
C ARG A 68 31.89 1.80 17.45
N VAL A 69 30.72 2.41 17.60
CA VAL A 69 29.74 2.12 18.64
C VAL A 69 28.42 1.72 17.95
N PRO A 70 28.17 0.42 17.73
CA PRO A 70 26.96 -0.04 17.06
C PRO A 70 25.77 -0.11 18.00
N SER A 71 24.57 -0.29 17.42
CA SER A 71 23.30 -0.55 18.11
C SER A 71 22.93 0.48 19.17
N LEU A 72 23.05 1.76 18.83
CA LEU A 72 22.58 2.85 19.65
C LEU A 72 21.10 3.15 19.34
N PRO A 73 20.18 3.05 20.32
CA PRO A 73 18.80 3.49 20.14
C PRO A 73 18.71 4.93 19.61
N PRO A 74 17.69 5.30 18.82
CA PRO A 74 17.51 6.70 18.43
C PRO A 74 17.43 7.61 19.64
N GLY A 75 18.06 8.79 19.56
CA GLY A 75 18.06 9.74 20.65
C GLY A 75 19.25 10.70 20.65
N GLU A 76 19.36 11.49 21.71
CA GLU A 76 20.44 12.45 21.92
C GLU A 76 21.50 11.87 22.82
N TYR A 77 22.76 12.05 22.43
CA TYR A 77 23.90 11.44 23.07
C TYR A 77 24.97 12.47 23.43
N LYS A 78 25.60 12.21 24.58
CA LYS A 78 26.81 12.86 25.04
C LYS A 78 27.99 11.92 24.80
N VAL A 79 29.03 12.39 24.13
CA VAL A 79 30.21 11.59 23.82
C VAL A 79 31.39 12.14 24.58
N LYS A 80 31.96 11.33 25.45
CA LYS A 80 33.15 11.66 26.26
C LYS A 80 34.35 10.88 25.73
N ILE A 81 35.45 11.59 25.44
CA ILE A 81 36.69 11.01 24.92
C ILE A 81 37.82 11.30 25.90
N GLN A 82 38.50 10.25 26.34
CA GLN A 82 39.54 10.31 27.34
C GLN A 82 40.81 9.57 26.93
N LYS A 83 41.97 10.20 27.12
CA LYS A 83 43.27 9.56 26.94
C LYS A 83 44.25 10.21 27.88
N ARG A 84 45.08 9.41 28.59
CA ARG A 84 46.11 9.89 29.47
C ARG A 84 47.08 10.83 28.74
N GLY A 85 47.32 12.02 29.32
CA GLY A 85 48.16 13.07 28.73
C GLY A 85 47.39 14.03 27.77
N PHE A 86 46.12 13.89 27.68
CA PHE A 86 45.22 14.78 26.91
C PHE A 86 44.08 15.28 27.79
N ARG A 87 43.54 16.46 27.46
CA ARG A 87 42.31 16.98 28.07
C ARG A 87 41.15 16.13 27.69
N THR A 88 40.22 15.92 28.60
CA THR A 88 38.96 15.19 28.31
C THR A 88 38.07 16.02 27.40
N GLN A 89 37.77 15.52 26.22
CA GLN A 89 36.79 16.13 25.30
C GLN A 89 35.39 15.59 25.60
N VAL A 90 34.41 16.49 25.67
CA VAL A 90 32.99 16.13 25.77
C VAL A 90 32.23 16.83 24.66
N SER A 91 31.62 16.04 23.80
CA SER A 91 30.68 16.51 22.77
C SER A 91 29.27 16.29 23.26
N SER A 92 28.46 17.33 23.35
CA SER A 92 27.01 17.27 23.65
C SER A 92 26.17 17.36 22.39
N ASP A 93 24.88 17.03 22.54
CA ASP A 93 23.84 17.23 21.55
C ASP A 93 24.02 16.44 20.21
N LEU A 94 24.74 15.31 20.27
CA LEU A 94 24.86 14.42 19.13
C LEU A 94 23.58 13.59 18.97
N ARG A 95 22.74 13.91 17.99
CA ARG A 95 21.56 13.13 17.68
C ARG A 95 21.90 11.95 16.76
N ILE A 96 21.45 10.76 17.14
CA ILE A 96 21.55 9.52 16.37
C ILE A 96 20.15 9.06 16.03
N THR A 97 19.90 8.79 14.74
CA THR A 97 18.61 8.33 14.21
C THR A 97 18.69 6.87 13.77
N VAL A 98 17.53 6.25 13.56
CA VAL A 98 17.45 4.86 13.10
C VAL A 98 18.16 4.67 11.75
N GLY A 99 18.99 3.62 11.65
CA GLY A 99 19.76 3.30 10.45
C GLY A 99 20.86 4.31 10.07
N GLN A 100 21.07 5.35 10.90
CA GLN A 100 22.11 6.33 10.69
C GLN A 100 23.49 5.79 11.10
N ILE A 101 24.51 6.10 10.28
CA ILE A 101 25.91 6.00 10.68
C ILE A 101 26.41 7.43 10.95
N ALA A 102 26.31 7.89 12.21
CA ALA A 102 26.83 9.17 12.62
C ALA A 102 28.36 9.13 12.68
N VAL A 103 29.04 10.15 12.16
CA VAL A 103 30.51 10.25 12.20
C VAL A 103 30.92 11.45 13.07
N LEU A 104 31.71 11.18 14.09
CA LEU A 104 32.27 12.22 14.98
C LEU A 104 33.80 12.13 14.97
N GLU A 105 34.43 13.08 14.29
CA GLU A 105 35.88 13.23 14.31
C GLU A 105 36.29 14.17 15.44
N SER A 106 37.33 13.81 16.19
CA SER A 106 37.74 14.52 17.39
C SER A 106 39.23 14.76 17.42
N LYS A 107 39.63 15.97 17.87
CA LYS A 107 41.01 16.33 18.10
C LYS A 107 41.23 16.58 19.60
N LEU A 108 42.07 15.78 20.21
CA LEU A 108 42.39 15.90 21.65
C LEU A 108 43.54 16.87 21.84
N GLU A 109 43.38 17.83 22.73
CA GLU A 109 44.43 18.76 23.12
C GLU A 109 45.31 18.15 24.22
N PRO A 110 46.67 18.28 24.15
CA PRO A 110 47.52 17.88 25.25
C PRO A 110 47.19 18.63 26.54
N GLY A 111 47.19 17.96 27.66
CA GLY A 111 46.88 18.54 28.96
C GLY A 111 46.62 17.49 30.04
N VAL A 112 46.02 17.92 31.15
CA VAL A 112 45.73 17.05 32.30
C VAL A 112 44.33 16.38 32.10
N ASP A 113 44.22 15.10 32.42
CA ASP A 113 43.00 14.29 32.23
C ASP A 113 41.72 14.89 32.86
N ASN A 114 41.88 15.73 33.92
CA ASN A 114 40.76 16.37 34.61
C ASN A 114 40.30 17.70 33.99
N GLU A 115 40.99 18.25 33.00
CA GLU A 115 40.52 19.41 32.26
C GLU A 115 39.51 18.97 31.18
N ILE A 116 38.32 19.59 31.16
CA ILE A 116 37.26 19.27 30.24
C ILE A 116 37.14 20.35 29.18
N VAL A 117 37.16 19.93 27.90
CA VAL A 117 36.88 20.77 26.75
C VAL A 117 35.48 20.40 26.25
N LEU A 118 34.55 21.34 26.33
CA LEU A 118 33.18 21.15 25.76
C LEU A 118 33.22 21.56 24.29
N VAL A 119 32.76 20.64 23.43
CA VAL A 119 32.64 20.86 22.01
C VAL A 119 31.18 20.63 21.61
N THR A 120 30.55 21.65 21.05
CA THR A 120 29.22 21.46 20.43
C THR A 120 29.42 20.87 19.03
N SER A 121 29.08 19.62 18.86
CA SER A 121 29.24 18.90 17.58
C SER A 121 27.89 18.61 16.97
N GLN A 122 27.62 19.22 15.85
CA GLN A 122 26.46 18.82 15.01
C GLN A 122 26.93 17.74 14.01
N ALA A 123 26.23 16.62 13.94
CA ALA A 123 26.51 15.63 12.91
C ALA A 123 26.42 16.28 11.51
N PRO A 124 27.30 15.91 10.57
CA PRO A 124 27.22 16.38 9.18
C PRO A 124 25.84 16.15 8.58
N MET A 125 25.38 17.01 7.66
CA MET A 125 24.11 16.79 6.96
C MET A 125 24.18 15.63 5.97
N VAL A 126 25.37 15.40 5.41
CA VAL A 126 25.65 14.31 4.47
C VAL A 126 26.28 13.16 5.26
N GLU A 127 25.62 12.00 5.24
CA GLU A 127 26.14 10.80 5.87
C GLU A 127 27.22 10.17 4.99
N SER A 128 28.47 10.23 5.45
CA SER A 128 29.64 9.90 4.62
C SER A 128 29.90 8.38 4.49
N GLU A 129 29.32 7.55 5.35
CA GLU A 129 29.57 6.09 5.38
C GLU A 129 28.34 5.25 5.01
N ARG A 130 27.13 5.83 4.98
CA ARG A 130 25.91 5.12 4.56
C ARG A 130 25.86 4.94 3.05
N SER A 131 25.72 3.72 2.57
CA SER A 131 25.70 3.37 1.13
C SER A 131 24.30 3.29 0.51
N HIS A 132 23.24 3.06 1.32
CA HIS A 132 21.87 2.90 0.86
C HIS A 132 21.10 4.22 0.84
N GLN A 133 20.01 4.24 0.03
CA GLN A 133 19.11 5.39 -0.10
C GLN A 133 17.98 5.26 0.93
N ALA A 134 18.02 6.09 1.95
CA ALA A 134 16.97 6.14 2.96
C ALA A 134 16.74 7.57 3.46
N GLU A 135 15.49 7.83 3.84
CA GLU A 135 15.05 9.07 4.47
C GLU A 135 14.47 8.76 5.84
N THR A 136 14.80 9.56 6.84
CA THR A 136 14.30 9.40 8.21
C THR A 136 13.58 10.65 8.65
N LEU A 137 12.28 10.52 8.91
CA LEU A 137 11.46 11.55 9.51
C LEU A 137 11.52 11.42 11.02
N GLN A 138 12.03 12.48 11.66
CA GLN A 138 12.15 12.56 13.13
C GLN A 138 10.82 12.98 13.75
N GLN A 139 10.65 12.73 15.03
CA GLN A 139 9.46 13.06 15.80
C GLN A 139 8.97 14.50 15.60
N GLU A 140 9.88 15.47 15.46
CA GLU A 140 9.51 16.86 15.23
C GLU A 140 8.71 17.05 13.94
N TRP A 141 9.12 16.38 12.83
CA TRP A 141 8.37 16.37 11.59
C TRP A 141 7.05 15.61 11.72
N ILE A 142 7.07 14.43 12.36
CA ILE A 142 5.90 13.57 12.57
C ILE A 142 4.80 14.32 13.33
N GLN A 143 5.16 15.15 14.32
CA GLN A 143 4.21 15.90 15.13
C GLN A 143 3.69 17.18 14.46
N ASN A 144 4.46 17.77 13.55
CA ASN A 144 4.18 19.13 13.04
C ASN A 144 3.73 19.17 11.59
N LEU A 145 3.98 18.14 10.76
CA LEU A 145 3.47 18.11 9.39
C LEU A 145 1.94 17.90 9.38
N PRO A 146 1.20 18.66 8.56
CA PRO A 146 -0.24 18.48 8.39
C PRO A 146 -0.53 17.21 7.57
N ILE A 147 -0.73 16.08 8.23
CA ILE A 147 -1.10 14.83 7.59
C ILE A 147 -2.58 14.55 7.83
N ASN A 148 -3.33 14.44 6.74
CA ASN A 148 -4.73 14.11 6.80
C ASN A 148 -4.94 12.74 7.49
N ARG A 149 -5.86 12.66 8.43
CA ARG A 149 -6.20 11.48 9.25
C ARG A 149 -5.12 11.05 10.26
N ARG A 150 -3.99 11.76 10.37
CA ARG A 150 -2.84 11.35 11.20
C ARG A 150 -2.35 9.93 10.87
N ASP A 151 -2.51 9.55 9.61
CA ASP A 151 -1.98 8.30 9.08
C ASP A 151 -0.48 8.47 8.75
N TYR A 152 0.35 7.94 9.61
CA TYR A 152 1.81 8.11 9.49
C TYR A 152 2.40 7.43 8.25
N LEU A 153 1.73 6.45 7.65
CA LEU A 153 2.20 5.86 6.39
C LEU A 153 2.13 6.85 5.22
N THR A 154 1.25 7.84 5.30
CA THR A 154 1.17 8.93 4.32
C THR A 154 2.46 9.74 4.21
N TYR A 155 3.31 9.75 5.26
CA TYR A 155 4.64 10.37 5.18
C TYR A 155 5.51 9.75 4.08
N THR A 156 5.29 8.49 3.73
CA THR A 156 6.03 7.82 2.66
C THR A 156 5.83 8.51 1.31
N LEU A 157 4.68 9.16 1.09
CA LEU A 157 4.39 9.91 -0.13
C LEU A 157 5.22 11.19 -0.27
N LEU A 158 5.90 11.64 0.80
CA LEU A 158 6.83 12.77 0.76
C LEU A 158 8.16 12.35 0.13
N ALA A 159 8.51 11.06 0.20
CA ALA A 159 9.75 10.53 -0.34
C ALA A 159 9.77 10.55 -1.88
N PRO A 160 10.95 10.78 -2.49
CA PRO A 160 11.10 10.69 -3.94
C PRO A 160 10.81 9.27 -4.46
N GLY A 161 10.22 9.16 -5.67
CA GLY A 161 9.95 7.88 -6.33
C GLY A 161 8.84 7.04 -5.70
N VAL A 162 8.13 7.57 -4.72
CA VAL A 162 6.97 6.93 -4.07
C VAL A 162 5.70 7.64 -4.50
N VAL A 163 4.69 6.90 -4.92
CA VAL A 163 3.39 7.43 -5.33
C VAL A 163 2.26 6.65 -4.65
N ASP A 164 1.08 7.25 -4.58
CA ASP A 164 -0.13 6.56 -4.13
C ASP A 164 -0.51 5.49 -5.15
N ALA A 165 -0.75 4.26 -4.72
CA ALA A 165 -1.08 3.14 -5.60
C ALA A 165 -2.60 3.01 -5.87
N THR A 166 -3.42 3.98 -5.49
CA THR A 166 -4.84 4.00 -5.85
C THR A 166 -5.00 4.23 -7.35
N ALA A 167 -5.63 3.31 -8.06
CA ALA A 167 -5.84 3.42 -9.50
C ALA A 167 -6.97 4.41 -9.84
N LEU A 168 -6.80 5.22 -10.90
CA LEU A 168 -7.78 6.22 -11.35
C LEU A 168 -9.10 5.62 -11.83
N ALA A 169 -9.05 4.41 -12.38
CA ALA A 169 -10.20 3.75 -13.00
C ALA A 169 -10.70 2.52 -12.24
N ASP A 170 -10.23 2.32 -11.02
CA ASP A 170 -10.60 1.15 -10.23
C ASP A 170 -11.73 1.48 -9.25
N ASN A 171 -12.94 1.56 -9.78
CA ASN A 171 -14.13 1.89 -8.99
C ASN A 171 -14.75 0.65 -8.31
N ALA A 172 -14.43 -0.55 -8.75
CA ALA A 172 -15.10 -1.78 -8.35
C ALA A 172 -14.23 -2.73 -7.52
N ASP A 173 -12.91 -2.57 -7.50
CA ASP A 173 -12.04 -3.46 -6.74
C ASP A 173 -12.04 -3.10 -5.24
N PHE A 174 -13.00 -3.73 -4.56
CA PHE A 174 -13.11 -3.68 -3.11
C PHE A 174 -11.85 -4.20 -2.39
N ARG A 175 -11.12 -5.15 -2.96
CA ARG A 175 -9.93 -5.76 -2.35
C ARG A 175 -8.78 -4.77 -2.16
N VAL A 176 -8.65 -3.79 -3.04
CA VAL A 176 -7.67 -2.70 -2.89
C VAL A 176 -8.03 -1.78 -1.70
N LYS A 177 -9.29 -1.74 -1.31
CA LYS A 177 -9.81 -0.91 -0.21
C LYS A 177 -9.94 -1.63 1.13
N GLN A 178 -9.88 -2.97 1.15
CA GLN A 178 -9.91 -3.77 2.38
C GLN A 178 -8.73 -3.50 3.31
N THR A 179 -7.60 -3.07 2.76
CA THR A 179 -6.40 -2.70 3.49
C THR A 179 -6.08 -1.24 3.20
N PRO A 180 -6.57 -0.30 4.02
CA PRO A 180 -6.51 1.15 3.75
C PRO A 180 -5.10 1.68 3.55
N HIS A 181 -4.05 0.95 3.93
CA HIS A 181 -2.67 1.38 3.95
C HIS A 181 -1.74 0.57 3.03
N SER A 182 -2.28 -0.25 2.14
CA SER A 182 -1.47 -1.01 1.15
C SER A 182 -1.15 -0.21 -0.12
N GLY A 183 -1.51 1.04 -0.17
CA GLY A 183 -1.49 1.85 -1.38
C GLY A 183 -0.20 2.62 -1.65
N LEU A 184 0.99 2.09 -1.32
CA LEU A 184 2.27 2.78 -1.55
C LEU A 184 3.05 2.14 -2.70
N SER A 185 3.08 2.78 -3.85
CA SER A 185 3.88 2.35 -4.99
C SER A 185 5.29 2.92 -4.91
N PHE A 186 6.28 2.06 -4.74
CA PHE A 186 7.68 2.40 -4.92
C PHE A 186 8.07 2.10 -6.36
N TYR A 187 8.60 3.11 -7.05
CA TYR A 187 9.14 2.96 -8.41
C TYR A 187 8.14 2.39 -9.43
N GLY A 188 6.87 2.80 -9.32
CA GLY A 188 5.81 2.39 -10.25
C GLY A 188 5.29 0.97 -10.04
N SER A 189 5.57 0.33 -8.90
CA SER A 189 5.04 -0.99 -8.53
C SER A 189 3.55 -0.92 -8.15
N ASN A 190 2.89 -2.07 -8.05
CA ASN A 190 1.47 -2.15 -7.66
C ASN A 190 1.20 -1.92 -6.14
N GLY A 191 2.21 -1.53 -5.38
CA GLY A 191 2.07 -1.20 -3.96
C GLY A 191 2.03 -2.38 -2.98
N ARG A 192 2.00 -3.62 -3.45
CA ARG A 192 1.93 -4.81 -2.59
C ARG A 192 3.30 -5.34 -2.17
N GLY A 193 4.34 -5.09 -2.95
CA GLY A 193 5.70 -5.60 -2.72
C GLY A 193 6.54 -4.78 -1.73
N ASN A 194 5.93 -4.14 -0.74
CA ASN A 194 6.62 -3.34 0.28
C ASN A 194 6.64 -4.08 1.62
N SER A 195 7.65 -3.82 2.44
CA SER A 195 7.73 -4.34 3.81
C SER A 195 7.62 -3.20 4.81
N VAL A 196 6.81 -3.37 5.85
CA VAL A 196 6.67 -2.42 6.95
C VAL A 196 6.98 -3.12 8.26
N THR A 197 7.81 -2.50 9.08
CA THR A 197 8.17 -3.01 10.41
C THR A 197 7.93 -1.96 11.49
N VAL A 198 7.52 -2.39 12.68
CA VAL A 198 7.44 -1.56 13.89
C VAL A 198 8.30 -2.20 14.97
N ASP A 199 9.32 -1.48 15.45
CA ASP A 199 10.37 -1.98 16.36
C ASP A 199 11.04 -3.28 15.85
N GLY A 200 11.12 -3.44 14.51
CA GLY A 200 11.67 -4.61 13.84
C GLY A 200 10.71 -5.80 13.70
N GLY A 201 9.49 -5.74 14.25
CA GLY A 201 8.44 -6.73 14.00
C GLY A 201 7.70 -6.46 12.69
N GLU A 202 7.38 -7.50 11.94
CA GLU A 202 6.69 -7.38 10.66
C GLU A 202 5.23 -6.93 10.84
N MET A 203 4.79 -5.97 10.03
CA MET A 203 3.46 -5.37 10.05
C MET A 203 2.66 -5.60 8.76
N ASN A 204 3.17 -6.33 7.78
CA ASN A 204 2.38 -6.71 6.63
C ASN A 204 1.42 -7.87 6.98
N ASP A 205 0.23 -7.87 6.40
CA ASP A 205 -0.65 -9.04 6.39
C ASP A 205 -0.28 -9.98 5.23
N THR A 206 -0.96 -11.11 5.12
CA THR A 206 -0.68 -12.10 4.07
C THR A 206 -1.21 -11.72 2.69
N THR A 207 -1.96 -10.62 2.58
CA THR A 207 -2.48 -10.08 1.30
C THR A 207 -1.60 -8.96 0.73
N GLY A 208 -0.53 -8.57 1.45
CA GLY A 208 0.37 -7.46 1.11
C GLY A 208 -0.09 -6.12 1.68
N GLY A 209 -1.15 -6.08 2.49
CA GLY A 209 -1.57 -4.91 3.23
C GLY A 209 -0.69 -4.60 4.44
N VAL A 210 -0.86 -3.43 5.03
CA VAL A 210 -0.16 -3.01 6.23
C VAL A 210 -1.12 -2.93 7.41
N ARG A 211 -0.74 -3.56 8.53
CA ARG A 211 -1.48 -3.54 9.78
C ARG A 211 -1.06 -2.34 10.62
N GLU A 212 -1.89 -1.33 10.70
CA GLU A 212 -1.61 -0.12 11.49
C GLU A 212 -2.16 -0.26 12.90
N ASN A 213 -1.30 -0.57 13.89
CA ASN A 213 -1.73 -0.82 15.26
C ASN A 213 -1.06 0.06 16.32
N VAL A 214 -0.36 1.10 15.94
CA VAL A 214 0.22 2.10 16.85
C VAL A 214 -0.26 3.51 16.51
N SER A 215 -0.45 4.34 17.53
CA SER A 215 -0.76 5.76 17.38
C SER A 215 0.43 6.52 16.79
N GLN A 216 0.18 7.56 16.01
CA GLN A 216 1.21 8.50 15.54
C GLN A 216 2.02 9.10 16.70
N ASP A 217 1.40 9.37 17.87
CA ASP A 217 2.09 9.90 19.04
C ASP A 217 3.00 8.87 19.72
N ALA A 218 2.86 7.58 19.41
CA ALA A 218 3.78 6.54 19.87
C ALA A 218 5.01 6.37 18.96
N VAL A 219 5.04 7.03 17.78
CA VAL A 219 6.16 6.94 16.85
C VAL A 219 7.24 7.95 17.22
N GLU A 220 8.49 7.47 17.37
CA GLU A 220 9.69 8.29 17.57
C GLU A 220 10.32 8.68 16.23
N GLU A 221 10.53 7.68 15.36
CA GLU A 221 11.13 7.86 14.06
C GLU A 221 10.47 6.97 13.01
N PHE A 222 10.45 7.48 11.78
CA PHE A 222 9.89 6.83 10.62
C PHE A 222 10.93 6.85 9.49
N GLN A 223 11.48 5.67 9.14
CA GLN A 223 12.49 5.52 8.11
C GLN A 223 11.95 4.87 6.86
N ILE A 224 12.23 5.45 5.71
CA ILE A 224 11.84 4.98 4.38
C ILE A 224 13.11 4.53 3.65
N ASN A 225 13.34 3.23 3.52
CA ASN A 225 14.42 2.66 2.74
C ASN A 225 13.94 2.43 1.31
N ARG A 226 14.45 3.23 0.36
CA ARG A 226 13.97 3.23 -1.03
C ARG A 226 14.71 2.23 -1.91
N SER A 227 16.05 2.18 -1.83
CA SER A 227 16.89 1.27 -2.64
C SER A 227 18.21 0.94 -1.98
N ASN A 228 18.86 -0.11 -2.46
CA ASN A 228 20.17 -0.60 -1.98
C ASN A 228 20.24 -0.90 -0.47
N TYR A 229 19.08 -1.15 0.16
CA TYR A 229 19.04 -1.38 1.61
C TYR A 229 19.72 -2.70 2.01
N SER A 230 20.20 -2.73 3.26
CA SER A 230 20.93 -3.82 3.89
C SER A 230 20.30 -5.21 3.65
N ALA A 231 21.10 -6.26 3.57
CA ALA A 231 20.64 -7.64 3.50
C ALA A 231 19.85 -8.09 4.74
N GLU A 232 19.95 -7.36 5.85
CA GLU A 232 19.14 -7.50 7.04
C GLU A 232 17.63 -7.33 6.74
N LEU A 233 17.29 -6.44 5.79
CA LEU A 233 15.93 -6.17 5.36
C LEU A 233 15.54 -7.06 4.18
N GLY A 234 14.34 -7.65 4.22
CA GLY A 234 13.84 -8.54 3.18
C GLY A 234 12.33 -8.52 3.06
N GLY A 235 11.79 -9.44 2.26
CA GLY A 235 10.35 -9.56 2.04
C GLY A 235 9.75 -8.45 1.18
N ALA A 236 10.56 -7.73 0.38
CA ALA A 236 10.08 -6.61 -0.43
C ALA A 236 10.82 -6.51 -1.77
N THR A 237 10.07 -6.31 -2.86
CA THR A 237 10.60 -5.91 -4.18
C THR A 237 10.58 -4.40 -4.38
N GLY A 238 9.82 -3.67 -3.56
CA GLY A 238 9.73 -2.20 -3.51
C GLY A 238 10.59 -1.60 -2.41
N GLY A 239 9.97 -0.80 -1.53
CA GLY A 239 10.65 -0.18 -0.39
C GLY A 239 10.43 -0.92 0.93
N VAL A 240 11.24 -0.55 1.92
CA VAL A 240 11.09 -1.01 3.31
C VAL A 240 10.89 0.18 4.22
N ILE A 241 9.78 0.18 4.94
CA ILE A 241 9.44 1.21 5.92
C ILE A 241 9.73 0.65 7.31
N ASN A 242 10.49 1.39 8.08
CA ASN A 242 10.89 0.99 9.42
C ASN A 242 10.48 2.06 10.43
N ILE A 243 9.66 1.67 11.39
CA ILE A 243 9.05 2.55 12.39
C ILE A 243 9.62 2.17 13.76
N VAL A 244 10.09 3.16 14.49
CA VAL A 244 10.55 2.99 15.87
C VAL A 244 9.60 3.70 16.80
N THR A 245 9.14 3.01 17.86
CA THR A 245 8.23 3.58 18.85
C THR A 245 9.00 4.25 20.00
N ARG A 246 8.34 5.23 20.63
CA ARG A 246 8.86 5.97 21.76
C ARG A 246 9.10 5.10 22.98
N SER A 247 10.15 5.42 23.70
CA SER A 247 10.48 4.88 25.03
C SER A 247 10.20 5.91 26.12
N GLY A 248 10.07 5.48 27.36
CA GLY A 248 10.10 6.37 28.51
C GLY A 248 11.50 6.90 28.80
N THR A 249 11.59 7.93 29.64
CA THR A 249 12.83 8.59 30.04
C THR A 249 12.94 8.71 31.56
N ASN A 250 14.02 9.31 32.08
CA ASN A 250 14.19 9.58 33.51
C ASN A 250 13.25 10.67 34.05
N GLN A 251 12.52 11.35 33.21
CA GLN A 251 11.52 12.35 33.58
C GLN A 251 10.14 11.92 33.09
N PHE A 252 9.11 12.20 33.90
CA PHE A 252 7.73 12.03 33.42
C PHE A 252 7.43 13.08 32.36
N HIS A 253 6.90 12.63 31.26
CA HIS A 253 6.47 13.48 30.14
C HIS A 253 5.26 12.85 29.49
N GLY A 254 4.39 13.70 28.98
CA GLY A 254 3.20 13.20 28.34
C GLY A 254 2.39 14.30 27.66
N GLY A 255 1.21 13.95 27.22
CA GLY A 255 0.31 14.90 26.60
C GLY A 255 -1.08 14.38 26.38
N LEU A 256 -2.01 15.32 26.26
CA LEU A 256 -3.37 15.10 25.83
C LEU A 256 -3.57 15.90 24.56
N PHE A 257 -4.25 15.32 23.57
CA PHE A 257 -4.57 16.06 22.36
C PHE A 257 -6.01 15.80 21.89
N GLY A 258 -6.54 16.77 21.17
CA GLY A 258 -7.80 16.66 20.48
C GLY A 258 -7.76 17.44 19.17
N TYR A 259 -8.28 16.83 18.11
CA TYR A 259 -8.48 17.47 16.82
C TYR A 259 -9.96 17.35 16.43
N PHE A 260 -10.48 18.44 15.91
CA PHE A 260 -11.87 18.55 15.52
C PHE A 260 -11.99 19.07 14.08
N ARG A 261 -12.87 18.46 13.31
CA ARG A 261 -13.25 18.87 11.96
C ARG A 261 -14.77 18.81 11.82
N ASN A 262 -15.30 19.79 11.12
CA ASN A 262 -16.74 19.87 10.84
C ASN A 262 -16.97 20.46 9.46
N ASP A 263 -18.02 20.00 8.77
CA ASP A 263 -18.39 20.49 7.45
C ASP A 263 -18.61 22.01 7.41
N ALA A 264 -19.02 22.64 8.50
CA ALA A 264 -19.19 24.10 8.55
C ALA A 264 -17.92 24.86 8.14
N LEU A 265 -16.73 24.29 8.40
CA LEU A 265 -15.42 24.88 8.07
C LEU A 265 -14.88 24.41 6.72
N ASP A 266 -15.47 23.37 6.14
CA ASP A 266 -14.98 22.73 4.92
C ASP A 266 -15.57 23.37 3.66
N ALA A 267 -14.90 23.22 2.52
CA ALA A 267 -15.49 23.51 1.22
C ALA A 267 -16.40 22.35 0.75
N GLY A 268 -17.39 22.64 -0.07
CA GLY A 268 -18.30 21.63 -0.62
C GLY A 268 -17.65 20.74 -1.66
N ASN A 269 -18.00 19.45 -1.67
CA ASN A 269 -17.60 18.53 -2.72
C ASN A 269 -18.36 18.84 -4.02
N PRO A 270 -17.69 19.03 -5.17
CA PRO A 270 -18.36 19.35 -6.43
C PRO A 270 -19.26 18.24 -6.97
N PHE A 271 -19.02 16.98 -6.56
CA PHE A 271 -19.83 15.82 -6.94
C PHE A 271 -21.04 15.57 -6.01
N ALA A 272 -21.12 16.29 -4.87
CA ALA A 272 -22.23 16.16 -3.94
C ALA A 272 -23.47 16.87 -4.49
N ARG A 273 -24.24 16.13 -5.27
CA ARG A 273 -25.49 16.58 -5.87
C ARG A 273 -26.58 15.55 -5.59
N VAL A 274 -27.80 16.03 -5.37
CA VAL A 274 -29.00 15.18 -5.24
C VAL A 274 -30.03 15.63 -6.29
N LEU A 275 -30.80 14.70 -6.80
CA LEU A 275 -31.88 14.98 -7.72
C LEU A 275 -33.12 15.35 -6.92
N GLU A 276 -33.54 16.61 -6.97
CA GLU A 276 -34.79 17.10 -6.38
C GLU A 276 -35.80 17.36 -7.52
N GLY A 277 -36.72 16.43 -7.70
CA GLY A 277 -37.56 16.40 -8.91
C GLY A 277 -36.70 16.15 -10.16
N ASN A 278 -36.68 17.09 -11.10
CA ASN A 278 -35.85 17.04 -12.32
C ASN A 278 -34.62 17.97 -12.26
N THR A 279 -34.32 18.52 -11.07
CA THR A 279 -33.20 19.46 -10.92
C THR A 279 -32.11 18.87 -10.05
N LEU A 280 -30.87 18.93 -10.54
CA LEU A 280 -29.70 18.56 -9.77
C LEU A 280 -29.29 19.68 -8.82
N THR A 281 -29.55 19.51 -7.55
CA THR A 281 -29.21 20.46 -6.51
C THR A 281 -27.88 20.10 -5.87
N ARG A 282 -26.96 21.06 -5.80
CA ARG A 282 -25.71 20.90 -5.07
C ARG A 282 -25.96 20.96 -3.58
N ILE A 283 -25.51 19.95 -2.86
CA ILE A 283 -25.61 19.90 -1.40
C ILE A 283 -24.24 19.88 -0.77
N LYS A 284 -24.20 20.21 0.53
CA LYS A 284 -23.02 20.06 1.36
C LYS A 284 -23.26 18.92 2.33
N PRO A 285 -22.66 17.74 2.10
CA PRO A 285 -22.83 16.59 2.97
C PRO A 285 -22.30 16.88 4.38
N SER A 286 -22.98 16.35 5.40
CA SER A 286 -22.49 16.45 6.77
C SER A 286 -21.17 15.73 6.96
N SER A 287 -20.26 16.31 7.72
CA SER A 287 -18.96 15.75 8.05
C SER A 287 -18.54 16.19 9.44
N ARG A 288 -18.35 15.23 10.34
CA ARG A 288 -17.80 15.46 11.68
C ARG A 288 -16.71 14.44 11.95
N ARG A 289 -15.54 14.93 12.34
CA ARG A 289 -14.42 14.09 12.72
C ARG A 289 -13.84 14.58 14.03
N GLU A 290 -13.67 13.65 14.95
CA GLU A 290 -13.04 13.84 16.25
C GLU A 290 -11.90 12.84 16.38
N GLN A 291 -10.70 13.34 16.67
CA GLN A 291 -9.54 12.52 16.91
C GLN A 291 -8.85 13.01 18.18
N PHE A 292 -8.72 12.13 19.14
CA PHE A 292 -8.21 12.49 20.46
C PHE A 292 -7.35 11.39 21.03
N GLY A 293 -6.50 11.75 21.96
CA GLY A 293 -5.63 10.76 22.58
C GLY A 293 -4.83 11.32 23.72
N ALA A 294 -4.09 10.39 24.33
CA ALA A 294 -3.21 10.66 25.44
C ALA A 294 -1.93 9.85 25.32
N ASN A 295 -0.83 10.39 25.78
CA ASN A 295 0.40 9.64 25.97
C ASN A 295 1.06 9.99 27.29
N LEU A 296 1.78 9.03 27.87
CA LEU A 296 2.50 9.18 29.12
C LEU A 296 3.74 8.28 29.10
N GLY A 297 4.90 8.86 29.38
CA GLY A 297 6.15 8.16 29.54
C GLY A 297 6.90 8.60 30.78
N GLY A 298 7.77 7.73 31.30
CA GLY A 298 8.57 8.06 32.47
C GLY A 298 9.29 6.86 33.04
N PRO A 299 9.99 7.05 34.18
CA PRO A 299 10.72 6.00 34.85
C PRO A 299 9.79 5.18 35.80
N ILE A 300 9.81 3.85 35.67
CA ILE A 300 9.40 2.95 36.74
C ILE A 300 10.53 2.90 37.78
N ARG A 301 11.78 2.83 37.28
CA ARG A 301 13.00 2.94 38.09
C ARG A 301 14.01 3.75 37.27
N ARG A 302 14.46 4.90 37.84
CA ARG A 302 15.42 5.79 37.18
C ARG A 302 16.67 5.03 36.74
N ASP A 303 17.20 5.43 35.58
CA ASP A 303 18.38 4.87 34.91
C ASP A 303 18.29 3.37 34.61
N ARG A 304 17.08 2.73 34.78
CA ARG A 304 16.98 1.29 34.63
C ARG A 304 15.70 0.78 33.93
N THR A 305 14.54 1.28 34.35
CA THR A 305 13.26 0.76 33.81
C THR A 305 12.35 1.92 33.47
N PHE A 306 11.89 1.95 32.26
CA PHE A 306 11.06 3.01 31.71
C PHE A 306 9.77 2.43 31.12
N PHE A 307 8.74 3.25 31.06
CA PHE A 307 7.51 2.91 30.35
C PHE A 307 7.07 4.04 29.43
N PHE A 308 6.37 3.69 28.36
CA PHE A 308 5.65 4.64 27.52
C PHE A 308 4.30 4.02 27.13
N ALA A 309 3.22 4.75 27.35
CA ALA A 309 1.86 4.35 26.97
C ALA A 309 1.25 5.42 26.05
N ALA A 310 0.48 4.99 25.07
CA ALA A 310 -0.26 5.86 24.17
C ALA A 310 -1.62 5.28 23.86
N PHE A 311 -2.62 6.16 23.77
CA PHE A 311 -3.97 5.86 23.35
C PHE A 311 -4.40 6.89 22.31
N GLU A 312 -5.09 6.43 21.26
CA GLU A 312 -5.69 7.30 20.24
C GLU A 312 -7.06 6.76 19.85
N GLY A 313 -8.04 7.64 19.78
CA GLY A 313 -9.37 7.36 19.29
C GLY A 313 -9.72 8.26 18.09
N LEU A 314 -10.30 7.67 17.06
CA LEU A 314 -10.88 8.36 15.93
C LEU A 314 -12.36 8.02 15.83
N ILE A 315 -13.21 9.06 15.88
CA ILE A 315 -14.64 8.97 15.57
C ILE A 315 -14.87 9.83 14.33
N ARG A 316 -15.36 9.20 13.28
CA ARG A 316 -15.60 9.85 12.00
C ARG A 316 -17.02 9.54 11.56
N ASN A 317 -17.86 10.56 11.47
CA ASN A 317 -19.21 10.49 10.95
C ASN A 317 -19.30 11.45 9.76
N GLU A 318 -19.17 10.92 8.58
CA GLU A 318 -19.14 11.67 7.33
C GLU A 318 -20.24 11.15 6.39
N SER A 319 -20.22 11.61 5.17
CA SER A 319 -21.13 11.14 4.14
C SER A 319 -20.37 10.79 2.88
N SER A 320 -20.66 9.62 2.33
CA SER A 320 -20.24 9.21 1.00
C SER A 320 -21.21 9.71 -0.04
N VAL A 321 -20.69 10.20 -1.16
CA VAL A 321 -21.47 10.69 -2.29
C VAL A 321 -21.48 9.64 -3.39
N VAL A 322 -22.66 9.15 -3.74
CA VAL A 322 -22.90 8.21 -4.83
C VAL A 322 -23.59 8.95 -5.98
N SER A 323 -22.86 9.20 -7.06
CA SER A 323 -23.35 9.96 -8.21
C SER A 323 -23.78 9.01 -9.34
N LEU A 324 -24.95 8.38 -9.20
CA LEU A 324 -25.56 7.54 -10.25
C LEU A 324 -26.53 8.32 -11.13
N LEU A 325 -27.31 9.23 -10.52
CA LEU A 325 -28.37 10.02 -11.16
C LEU A 325 -27.92 11.46 -11.33
N THR A 326 -26.99 11.69 -12.26
CA THR A 326 -26.57 13.05 -12.63
C THR A 326 -27.18 13.53 -13.94
N ASP A 327 -27.81 12.64 -14.70
CA ASP A 327 -28.47 12.97 -15.96
C ASP A 327 -29.65 11.99 -16.21
N PRO A 328 -30.91 12.44 -16.04
CA PRO A 328 -32.08 11.60 -16.28
C PRO A 328 -32.22 11.10 -17.75
N SER A 329 -31.52 11.73 -18.71
CA SER A 329 -31.57 11.32 -20.12
C SER A 329 -31.03 9.91 -20.36
N ILE A 330 -30.23 9.37 -19.41
CA ILE A 330 -29.73 7.97 -19.48
C ILE A 330 -30.86 6.94 -19.55
N PHE A 331 -32.04 7.25 -19.05
CA PHE A 331 -33.20 6.36 -19.04
C PHE A 331 -33.97 6.28 -20.35
N GLY A 332 -33.61 7.07 -21.33
CA GLY A 332 -34.19 7.07 -22.68
C GLY A 332 -33.25 6.56 -23.77
N PRO A 333 -33.69 6.59 -24.99
CA PRO A 333 -32.83 6.33 -26.13
C PRO A 333 -31.64 7.31 -26.19
N THR A 334 -30.50 6.82 -26.68
CA THR A 334 -29.33 7.68 -26.93
C THR A 334 -29.59 8.66 -28.09
N PRO A 335 -28.81 9.75 -28.23
CA PRO A 335 -28.96 10.67 -29.36
C PRO A 335 -28.91 9.96 -30.74
N ASP A 336 -28.03 8.99 -30.92
CA ASP A 336 -27.89 8.22 -32.17
C ASP A 336 -29.09 7.31 -32.38
N GLN A 337 -29.59 6.69 -31.32
CA GLN A 337 -30.82 5.88 -31.39
C GLN A 337 -32.03 6.76 -31.70
N GLU A 338 -32.13 7.96 -31.13
CA GLU A 338 -33.19 8.92 -31.47
C GLU A 338 -33.12 9.39 -32.92
N ALA A 339 -31.91 9.59 -33.44
CA ALA A 339 -31.74 9.91 -34.86
C ALA A 339 -32.25 8.77 -35.77
N LEU A 340 -31.92 7.53 -35.43
CA LEU A 340 -32.42 6.36 -36.14
C LEU A 340 -33.97 6.22 -36.05
N LEU A 341 -34.53 6.35 -34.84
CA LEU A 341 -35.99 6.24 -34.61
C LEU A 341 -36.80 7.22 -35.46
N ARG A 342 -36.24 8.38 -35.77
CA ARG A 342 -36.88 9.36 -36.69
C ARG A 342 -36.91 8.93 -38.16
N THR A 343 -36.07 7.99 -38.54
CA THR A 343 -36.01 7.44 -39.92
C THR A 343 -36.87 6.22 -40.11
N LEU A 344 -37.31 5.56 -39.04
CA LEU A 344 -38.09 4.33 -39.08
C LEU A 344 -39.60 4.60 -39.20
N PRO A 345 -40.36 3.68 -39.82
CA PRO A 345 -41.83 3.74 -39.80
C PRO A 345 -42.38 3.79 -38.39
N ALA A 346 -43.45 4.57 -38.16
CA ALA A 346 -44.06 4.75 -36.84
C ALA A 346 -44.43 3.43 -36.14
N ALA A 347 -44.86 2.42 -36.91
CA ALA A 347 -45.20 1.08 -36.41
C ALA A 347 -43.99 0.35 -35.83
N THR A 348 -42.76 0.68 -36.24
CA THR A 348 -41.50 0.13 -35.68
C THR A 348 -40.89 1.06 -34.65
N ALA A 349 -40.89 2.37 -34.94
CA ALA A 349 -40.24 3.38 -34.06
C ALA A 349 -40.90 3.46 -32.66
N GLY A 350 -42.22 3.39 -32.57
CA GLY A 350 -42.92 3.46 -31.27
C GLY A 350 -42.58 2.31 -30.33
N PRO A 351 -42.81 1.03 -30.74
CA PRO A 351 -42.41 -0.12 -29.94
C PRO A 351 -40.93 -0.14 -29.59
N LEU A 352 -40.04 0.18 -30.53
CA LEU A 352 -38.59 0.21 -30.29
C LEU A 352 -38.23 1.30 -29.27
N ARG A 353 -38.82 2.47 -29.37
CA ARG A 353 -38.62 3.54 -28.34
C ARG A 353 -39.02 3.07 -26.96
N ALA A 354 -40.14 2.35 -26.84
CA ALA A 354 -40.63 1.80 -25.58
C ALA A 354 -39.63 0.79 -25.00
N LEU A 355 -39.02 -0.07 -25.82
CA LEU A 355 -37.98 -1.03 -25.41
C LEU A 355 -36.69 -0.34 -24.96
N LEU A 356 -36.35 0.78 -25.57
CA LEU A 356 -35.13 1.56 -25.23
C LEU A 356 -35.31 2.46 -24.01
N THR A 357 -36.54 2.64 -23.54
CA THR A 357 -36.85 3.49 -22.36
C THR A 357 -36.90 2.64 -21.09
N SER A 358 -36.21 3.10 -20.06
CA SER A 358 -36.14 2.39 -18.77
C SER A 358 -37.50 2.35 -18.06
N PRO A 359 -37.89 1.19 -17.52
CA PRO A 359 -39.09 1.08 -16.69
C PRO A 359 -38.90 1.77 -15.35
N GLN A 360 -40.00 2.12 -14.66
CA GLN A 360 -39.96 2.82 -13.36
C GLN A 360 -39.13 2.07 -12.31
N SER A 361 -39.19 0.73 -12.30
CA SER A 361 -38.38 -0.07 -11.35
C SER A 361 -36.87 0.14 -11.49
N THR A 362 -36.37 0.39 -12.70
CA THR A 362 -34.97 0.74 -12.93
C THR A 362 -34.66 2.17 -12.46
N ILE A 363 -35.55 3.11 -12.74
CA ILE A 363 -35.42 4.48 -12.23
C ILE A 363 -35.39 4.46 -10.70
N ASP A 364 -36.27 3.70 -10.05
CA ASP A 364 -36.33 3.53 -8.59
C ASP A 364 -35.03 2.88 -8.04
N LEU A 365 -34.43 1.92 -8.76
CA LEU A 365 -33.14 1.33 -8.38
C LEU A 365 -32.04 2.41 -8.33
N PHE A 366 -31.95 3.25 -9.34
CA PHE A 366 -30.98 4.33 -9.39
C PHE A 366 -31.26 5.41 -8.33
N GLN A 367 -32.54 5.80 -8.14
CA GLN A 367 -32.93 6.79 -7.14
C GLN A 367 -32.59 6.35 -5.72
N ARG A 368 -32.82 5.09 -5.37
CA ARG A 368 -32.51 4.53 -4.04
C ARG A 368 -31.01 4.45 -3.76
N ASN A 369 -30.22 4.27 -4.80
CA ASN A 369 -28.78 4.05 -4.70
C ASN A 369 -27.93 5.29 -4.98
N SER A 370 -28.55 6.41 -5.42
CA SER A 370 -27.87 7.67 -5.70
C SER A 370 -28.13 8.70 -4.58
N GLY A 371 -27.16 9.52 -4.29
CA GLY A 371 -27.28 10.58 -3.29
C GLY A 371 -26.18 10.56 -2.25
N VAL A 372 -26.54 10.85 -1.00
CA VAL A 372 -25.61 10.98 0.11
C VAL A 372 -25.95 9.95 1.18
N PHE A 373 -24.98 9.14 1.53
CA PHE A 373 -25.16 8.02 2.46
C PHE A 373 -24.19 8.13 3.63
N PRO A 374 -24.60 7.69 4.84
CA PRO A 374 -23.74 7.72 6.01
C PRO A 374 -22.46 6.91 5.79
N PHE A 375 -21.33 7.45 6.23
CA PHE A 375 -20.06 6.81 6.32
C PHE A 375 -19.51 7.01 7.74
N ALA A 376 -19.21 5.94 8.44
CA ALA A 376 -18.73 5.98 9.81
C ALA A 376 -17.45 5.18 9.98
N THR A 377 -16.52 5.72 10.78
CA THR A 377 -15.32 5.01 11.23
C THR A 377 -15.13 5.22 12.73
N HIS A 378 -14.95 4.14 13.46
CA HIS A 378 -14.50 4.13 14.85
C HIS A 378 -13.19 3.35 14.91
N ASP A 379 -12.06 4.02 15.17
CA ASP A 379 -10.74 3.43 15.24
C ASP A 379 -10.11 3.74 16.61
N TRP A 380 -9.70 2.70 17.32
CA TRP A 380 -9.12 2.77 18.66
C TRP A 380 -7.77 2.10 18.64
N LYS A 381 -6.72 2.83 19.03
CA LYS A 381 -5.35 2.32 19.12
C LYS A 381 -4.82 2.54 20.53
N PHE A 382 -4.31 1.48 21.10
CA PHE A 382 -3.64 1.50 22.39
C PHE A 382 -2.29 0.83 22.30
N SER A 383 -1.26 1.39 22.92
CA SER A 383 0.04 0.73 23.02
C SER A 383 0.71 1.06 24.35
N VAL A 384 1.42 0.06 24.90
CA VAL A 384 2.31 0.22 26.04
C VAL A 384 3.64 -0.43 25.75
N ARG A 385 4.72 0.26 26.07
CA ARG A 385 6.11 -0.19 25.94
C ARG A 385 6.80 -0.08 27.27
N ILE A 386 7.59 -1.08 27.63
CA ILE A 386 8.45 -1.12 28.81
C ILE A 386 9.87 -1.42 28.33
N ASP A 387 10.81 -0.59 28.72
CA ASP A 387 12.24 -0.76 28.44
C ASP A 387 12.96 -1.00 29.74
N HIS A 388 13.87 -1.98 29.78
CA HIS A 388 14.64 -2.33 30.96
C HIS A 388 16.11 -2.52 30.63
N GLN A 389 16.98 -1.86 31.38
CA GLN A 389 18.44 -2.02 31.28
C GLN A 389 18.92 -3.16 32.19
N LEU A 390 19.48 -4.20 31.59
CA LEU A 390 20.11 -5.33 32.25
C LEU A 390 21.60 -5.04 32.53
N GLY A 391 21.86 -4.17 33.49
CA GLY A 391 23.22 -3.65 33.75
C GLY A 391 23.75 -2.82 32.58
N SER A 392 25.07 -2.82 32.38
CA SER A 392 25.74 -2.03 31.32
C SER A 392 25.74 -2.73 29.94
N LYS A 393 25.35 -3.99 29.86
CA LYS A 393 25.54 -4.84 28.66
C LYS A 393 24.26 -5.29 27.99
N GLY A 394 23.11 -5.19 28.67
CA GLY A 394 21.85 -5.72 28.16
C GLY A 394 20.71 -4.72 28.18
N GLN A 395 19.84 -4.80 27.19
CA GLN A 395 18.60 -4.04 27.11
C GLN A 395 17.46 -4.99 26.73
N LEU A 396 16.37 -4.89 27.43
CA LEU A 396 15.10 -5.56 27.11
C LEU A 396 14.05 -4.51 26.80
N PHE A 397 13.20 -4.78 25.84
CA PHE A 397 11.93 -4.09 25.71
C PHE A 397 10.78 -5.06 25.49
N LEU A 398 9.62 -4.68 25.97
CA LEU A 398 8.35 -5.34 25.69
C LEU A 398 7.36 -4.28 25.24
N ARG A 399 6.72 -4.48 24.09
CA ARG A 399 5.61 -3.64 23.62
C ARG A 399 4.38 -4.50 23.37
N HIS A 400 3.25 -4.07 23.88
CA HIS A 400 1.93 -4.57 23.51
C HIS A 400 1.13 -3.44 22.87
N SER A 401 0.51 -3.73 21.73
CA SER A 401 -0.39 -2.80 21.04
C SER A 401 -1.68 -3.52 20.66
N TYR A 402 -2.75 -2.76 20.61
CA TYR A 402 -4.08 -3.22 20.22
C TYR A 402 -4.72 -2.16 19.32
N ALA A 403 -5.20 -2.57 18.15
CA ALA A 403 -6.05 -1.76 17.30
C ALA A 403 -7.39 -2.43 17.12
N HIS A 404 -8.44 -1.62 17.15
CA HIS A 404 -9.81 -2.02 16.85
C HIS A 404 -10.43 -1.00 15.89
N LEU A 405 -10.81 -1.47 14.70
CA LEU A 405 -11.47 -0.67 13.69
C LEU A 405 -12.89 -1.22 13.46
N HIS A 406 -13.86 -0.34 13.42
CA HIS A 406 -15.18 -0.58 12.85
C HIS A 406 -15.48 0.51 11.83
N GLU A 407 -15.79 0.08 10.60
CA GLU A 407 -16.04 1.02 9.51
C GLU A 407 -17.27 0.58 8.72
N GLN A 408 -18.13 1.55 8.39
CA GLN A 408 -19.35 1.35 7.61
C GLN A 408 -19.29 2.18 6.34
N ASN A 409 -19.65 1.55 5.20
CA ASN A 409 -19.78 2.19 3.90
C ASN A 409 -18.50 2.85 3.34
N ALA A 410 -17.33 2.36 3.73
CA ALA A 410 -16.05 2.90 3.28
C ALA A 410 -15.81 2.80 1.77
N ASN A 411 -16.46 1.84 1.12
CA ASN A 411 -16.32 1.57 -0.31
C ASN A 411 -17.30 2.35 -1.18
N LEU A 412 -18.26 3.09 -0.60
CA LEU A 412 -19.22 3.86 -1.40
C LEU A 412 -18.54 5.04 -2.11
N GLN A 413 -18.78 5.11 -3.41
CA GLN A 413 -18.27 6.15 -4.30
C GLN A 413 -19.17 6.28 -5.52
N ALA A 414 -18.87 7.20 -6.45
CA ALA A 414 -19.62 7.31 -7.69
C ALA A 414 -19.63 5.97 -8.45
N LEU A 415 -20.75 5.65 -9.07
CA LEU A 415 -21.06 4.39 -9.78
C LEU A 415 -21.05 3.12 -8.88
N VAL A 416 -20.93 3.27 -7.56
CA VAL A 416 -21.09 2.17 -6.60
C VAL A 416 -22.34 2.46 -5.77
N GLY A 417 -23.44 1.78 -6.04
CA GLY A 417 -24.73 2.01 -5.40
C GLY A 417 -24.69 1.84 -3.88
N ALA A 418 -25.58 2.52 -3.16
CA ALA A 418 -25.64 2.47 -1.69
C ALA A 418 -25.80 1.03 -1.15
N THR A 419 -26.53 0.17 -1.86
CA THR A 419 -26.69 -1.26 -1.52
C THR A 419 -25.38 -2.04 -1.57
N ARG A 420 -24.33 -1.48 -2.21
CA ARG A 420 -22.99 -2.05 -2.29
C ARG A 420 -22.12 -1.74 -1.06
N GLY A 421 -22.68 -1.01 -0.09
CA GLY A 421 -22.00 -0.64 1.15
C GLY A 421 -21.41 -1.84 1.89
N THR A 422 -20.34 -1.60 2.64
CA THR A 422 -19.63 -2.63 3.42
C THR A 422 -19.54 -2.27 4.89
N GLU A 423 -19.48 -3.30 5.73
CA GLU A 423 -19.12 -3.22 7.14
C GLU A 423 -17.78 -3.92 7.35
N VAL A 424 -16.80 -3.20 7.89
CA VAL A 424 -15.46 -3.72 8.19
C VAL A 424 -15.27 -3.73 9.70
N SER A 425 -14.81 -4.85 10.23
CA SER A 425 -14.44 -5.01 11.64
C SER A 425 -13.05 -5.63 11.72
N LEU A 426 -12.17 -4.98 12.46
CA LEU A 426 -10.78 -5.39 12.65
C LEU A 426 -10.43 -5.44 14.13
N ALA A 427 -9.74 -6.50 14.56
CA ALA A 427 -9.06 -6.58 15.85
C ALA A 427 -7.61 -7.06 15.62
N ASP A 428 -6.64 -6.27 16.09
CA ASP A 428 -5.20 -6.53 15.91
C ASP A 428 -4.39 -6.33 17.19
N PRO A 429 -4.39 -7.26 18.15
CA PRO A 429 -3.39 -7.30 19.21
C PRO A 429 -2.04 -7.80 18.69
N THR A 430 -0.99 -7.06 19.02
CA THR A 430 0.39 -7.41 18.71
C THR A 430 1.27 -7.23 19.95
N THR A 431 2.08 -8.25 20.26
CA THR A 431 3.09 -8.18 21.32
C THR A 431 4.46 -8.44 20.71
N ILE A 432 5.41 -7.57 20.96
CA ILE A 432 6.81 -7.75 20.57
C ILE A 432 7.73 -7.58 21.78
N ALA A 433 8.70 -8.46 21.92
CA ALA A 433 9.79 -8.38 22.88
C ALA A 433 11.12 -8.34 22.12
N GLY A 434 12.05 -7.55 22.62
CA GLY A 434 13.41 -7.49 22.06
C GLY A 434 14.43 -7.52 23.18
N TRP A 435 15.53 -8.22 22.94
CA TRP A 435 16.68 -8.32 23.84
C TRP A 435 17.96 -8.04 23.09
N THR A 436 18.57 -6.89 23.35
CA THR A 436 19.90 -6.51 22.84
C THR A 436 20.95 -6.74 23.90
N GLN A 437 21.98 -7.54 23.58
CA GLN A 437 23.06 -7.92 24.50
C GLN A 437 24.43 -7.59 23.93
N THR A 438 25.23 -6.77 24.61
CA THR A 438 26.65 -6.57 24.34
C THR A 438 27.46 -7.70 24.94
N LEU A 439 27.81 -8.69 24.13
CA LEU A 439 28.61 -9.85 24.55
C LEU A 439 30.05 -9.44 24.81
N THR A 440 30.63 -8.67 23.89
CA THR A 440 31.94 -7.99 24.03
C THR A 440 31.82 -6.59 23.40
N PRO A 441 32.81 -5.68 23.61
CA PRO A 441 32.81 -4.37 22.95
C PRO A 441 32.73 -4.44 21.41
N ARG A 442 33.04 -5.61 20.84
CA ARG A 442 33.05 -5.84 19.38
C ARG A 442 31.95 -6.78 18.90
N LEU A 443 31.14 -7.32 19.82
CA LEU A 443 30.16 -8.34 19.52
C LEU A 443 28.84 -8.06 20.25
N ILE A 444 27.78 -7.83 19.49
CA ILE A 444 26.46 -7.48 20.01
C ILE A 444 25.41 -8.48 19.48
N ASN A 445 24.50 -8.91 20.30
CA ASN A 445 23.31 -9.72 20.01
C ASN A 445 22.00 -8.93 20.15
N ASP A 446 21.05 -9.15 19.23
CA ASP A 446 19.67 -8.61 19.26
C ASP A 446 18.66 -9.68 18.88
N LEU A 447 17.96 -10.20 19.81
CA LEU A 447 16.88 -11.18 19.63
C LEU A 447 15.54 -10.47 19.71
N ARG A 448 14.64 -10.79 18.79
CA ARG A 448 13.27 -10.27 18.77
C ARG A 448 12.27 -11.40 18.59
N ALA A 449 11.20 -11.33 19.36
CA ALA A 449 10.07 -12.24 19.26
C ALA A 449 8.77 -11.45 19.20
N GLN A 450 7.94 -11.74 18.20
CA GLN A 450 6.63 -11.11 18.03
C GLN A 450 5.54 -12.19 17.98
N TRP A 451 4.46 -11.90 18.67
CA TRP A 451 3.18 -12.56 18.51
C TRP A 451 2.15 -11.57 18.02
N ASN A 452 1.34 -12.00 17.05
CA ASN A 452 0.25 -11.21 16.53
C ASN A 452 -0.99 -12.06 16.26
N TYR A 453 -2.14 -11.44 16.46
CA TYR A 453 -3.44 -11.95 16.09
C TYR A 453 -4.15 -10.86 15.26
N HIS A 454 -4.48 -11.15 14.01
CA HIS A 454 -5.15 -10.25 13.10
C HIS A 454 -6.46 -10.88 12.64
N ASN A 455 -7.59 -10.26 12.96
CA ASN A 455 -8.91 -10.75 12.58
C ASN A 455 -9.65 -9.63 11.86
N LEU A 456 -9.69 -9.75 10.54
CA LEU A 456 -10.39 -8.83 9.65
C LEU A 456 -11.64 -9.52 9.12
N LEU A 457 -12.81 -8.95 9.41
CA LEU A 457 -14.09 -9.33 8.87
C LEU A 457 -14.61 -8.20 8.00
N THR A 458 -15.01 -8.53 6.78
CA THR A 458 -15.72 -7.61 5.90
C THR A 458 -17.02 -8.25 5.44
N ASP A 459 -18.12 -7.54 5.62
CA ASP A 459 -19.45 -7.99 5.25
C ASP A 459 -20.16 -6.93 4.37
N SER A 460 -21.15 -7.36 3.62
CA SER A 460 -21.98 -6.47 2.81
C SER A 460 -23.12 -5.90 3.65
N VAL A 461 -23.45 -4.62 3.47
CA VAL A 461 -24.63 -4.00 4.09
C VAL A 461 -25.90 -4.64 3.56
N GLU A 462 -26.00 -4.79 2.22
CA GLU A 462 -27.09 -5.57 1.63
C GLU A 462 -26.80 -7.06 1.78
N LYS A 463 -27.72 -7.78 2.41
CA LYS A 463 -27.52 -9.22 2.73
C LYS A 463 -28.03 -10.17 1.64
N TYR A 464 -28.79 -9.67 0.67
CA TYR A 464 -29.49 -10.50 -0.30
C TYR A 464 -29.18 -10.14 -1.75
N GLY A 465 -29.47 -11.06 -2.64
CA GLY A 465 -29.42 -10.93 -4.09
C GLY A 465 -28.03 -11.06 -4.68
N PRO A 466 -27.96 -11.18 -5.98
CA PRO A 466 -26.72 -11.13 -6.70
C PRO A 466 -26.21 -9.69 -6.83
N GLU A 467 -24.90 -9.54 -7.04
CA GLU A 467 -24.35 -8.31 -7.58
C GLU A 467 -24.95 -8.06 -8.97
N ILE A 468 -25.40 -6.84 -9.19
CA ILE A 468 -25.84 -6.35 -10.50
C ILE A 468 -24.82 -5.32 -10.97
N ARG A 469 -24.09 -5.65 -12.03
CA ARG A 469 -23.09 -4.74 -12.64
C ARG A 469 -23.60 -4.28 -13.98
N ILE A 470 -23.91 -2.98 -14.09
CA ILE A 470 -24.30 -2.30 -15.34
C ILE A 470 -23.09 -1.47 -15.75
N GLN A 471 -22.35 -1.95 -16.76
CA GLN A 471 -21.07 -1.39 -17.18
C GLN A 471 -21.19 0.10 -17.55
N GLY A 472 -20.36 0.93 -16.92
CA GLY A 472 -20.38 2.38 -17.13
C GLY A 472 -21.50 3.15 -16.42
N TYR A 473 -22.50 2.46 -15.80
CA TYR A 473 -23.65 3.09 -15.14
C TYR A 473 -23.68 2.86 -13.62
N GLY A 474 -23.39 1.63 -13.16
CA GLY A 474 -23.38 1.38 -11.73
C GLY A 474 -23.29 -0.07 -11.32
N VAL A 475 -22.91 -0.30 -10.04
CA VAL A 475 -22.86 -1.62 -9.40
C VAL A 475 -23.74 -1.60 -8.16
N PHE A 476 -24.59 -2.63 -8.01
CA PHE A 476 -25.65 -2.68 -7.00
C PHE A 476 -25.65 -4.01 -6.24
N ASN A 477 -26.31 -4.03 -5.08
CA ASN A 477 -26.60 -5.17 -4.22
C ASN A 477 -25.35 -5.80 -3.58
N HIS A 478 -25.48 -7.06 -3.15
CA HIS A 478 -24.47 -7.79 -2.40
C HIS A 478 -23.16 -7.96 -3.19
N ASP A 479 -22.05 -7.79 -2.54
CA ASP A 479 -20.72 -8.00 -3.15
C ASP A 479 -20.49 -9.48 -3.46
N TRP A 480 -19.97 -9.79 -4.66
CA TRP A 480 -19.73 -11.16 -5.13
C TRP A 480 -18.67 -11.94 -4.33
N VAL A 481 -17.83 -11.23 -3.55
CA VAL A 481 -16.74 -11.83 -2.76
C VAL A 481 -17.05 -11.84 -1.26
N LEU A 482 -18.08 -11.13 -0.79
CA LEU A 482 -18.42 -11.00 0.62
C LEU A 482 -19.44 -12.08 1.08
N PRO A 483 -19.47 -12.34 2.40
CA PRO A 483 -18.53 -11.89 3.41
C PRO A 483 -17.17 -12.56 3.28
N THR A 484 -16.12 -11.83 3.73
CA THR A 484 -14.78 -12.40 3.86
C THR A 484 -14.30 -12.30 5.30
N ARG A 485 -13.63 -13.33 5.77
CA ARG A 485 -12.95 -13.32 7.06
C ARG A 485 -11.51 -13.78 6.91
N TRP A 486 -10.60 -12.95 7.35
CA TRP A 486 -9.15 -13.23 7.38
C TRP A 486 -8.68 -13.22 8.82
N LEU A 487 -8.42 -14.41 9.36
CA LEU A 487 -7.88 -14.59 10.69
C LEU A 487 -6.45 -15.11 10.58
N GLU A 488 -5.50 -14.32 11.05
CA GLU A 488 -4.08 -14.65 11.04
C GLU A 488 -3.53 -14.73 12.46
N ARG A 489 -2.73 -15.74 12.74
CA ARG A 489 -1.89 -15.85 13.92
C ARG A 489 -0.46 -15.95 13.49
N ARG A 490 0.36 -15.01 13.93
CA ARG A 490 1.76 -14.89 13.50
C ARG A 490 2.69 -14.99 14.69
N TYR A 491 3.77 -15.72 14.51
CA TYR A 491 4.88 -15.82 15.42
C TYR A 491 6.14 -15.50 14.62
N ASP A 492 6.80 -14.38 14.91
CA ASP A 492 8.01 -13.92 14.22
C ASP A 492 9.17 -13.94 15.22
N LEU A 493 10.19 -14.71 14.92
CA LEU A 493 11.42 -14.79 15.69
C LEU A 493 12.56 -14.35 14.79
N LYS A 494 13.30 -13.34 15.22
CA LYS A 494 14.48 -12.80 14.54
C LYS A 494 15.66 -12.80 15.49
N ASP A 495 16.78 -13.24 15.00
CA ASP A 495 18.05 -13.15 15.71
C ASP A 495 19.12 -12.64 14.76
N HIS A 496 19.87 -11.62 15.21
CA HIS A 496 20.85 -10.94 14.37
C HIS A 496 22.19 -10.74 15.05
N LEU A 497 23.38 -10.73 14.41
CA LEU A 497 24.77 -10.58 14.89
C LEU A 497 25.49 -9.43 14.23
N THR A 498 26.04 -8.52 15.05
CA THR A 498 27.12 -7.63 14.59
C THR A 498 28.44 -8.01 15.24
N TRP A 499 29.45 -8.18 14.39
CA TRP A 499 30.81 -8.44 14.81
C TRP A 499 31.78 -7.45 14.14
N GLN A 500 32.39 -6.62 14.98
CA GLN A 500 33.39 -5.64 14.54
C GLN A 500 34.79 -6.24 14.56
N ARG A 501 35.50 -6.24 13.41
CA ARG A 501 36.88 -6.73 13.31
C ARG A 501 37.70 -5.82 12.40
N GLY A 502 38.50 -4.96 13.00
CA GLY A 502 39.30 -3.95 12.27
C GLY A 502 38.36 -3.06 11.42
N THR A 503 38.65 -2.96 10.14
CA THR A 503 37.87 -2.15 9.19
C THR A 503 36.56 -2.82 8.71
N HIS A 504 36.25 -4.04 9.18
CA HIS A 504 35.07 -4.82 8.81
C HIS A 504 33.99 -4.79 9.90
N SER A 505 32.73 -4.65 9.47
CA SER A 505 31.52 -4.80 10.29
C SER A 505 30.64 -5.89 9.70
N PHE A 506 30.82 -7.12 10.20
CA PHE A 506 30.03 -8.26 9.78
C PHE A 506 28.65 -8.23 10.45
N LYS A 507 27.61 -8.54 9.68
CA LYS A 507 26.23 -8.75 10.16
C LYS A 507 25.72 -10.07 9.63
N PHE A 508 25.13 -10.89 10.51
CA PHE A 508 24.49 -12.17 10.15
C PHE A 508 23.12 -12.19 10.80
N GLY A 509 22.18 -12.92 10.30
CA GLY A 509 20.92 -13.12 10.97
C GLY A 509 20.03 -14.18 10.39
N ALA A 510 19.05 -14.56 11.19
CA ALA A 510 18.01 -15.51 10.84
C ALA A 510 16.63 -14.98 11.27
N GLN A 511 15.62 -15.33 10.51
CA GLN A 511 14.22 -15.05 10.78
C GLN A 511 13.39 -16.31 10.57
N ALA A 512 12.45 -16.56 11.46
CA ALA A 512 11.42 -17.57 11.32
C ALA A 512 10.06 -16.93 11.60
N LEU A 513 9.25 -16.74 10.56
CA LEU A 513 7.90 -16.22 10.64
C LEU A 513 6.89 -17.33 10.35
N ILE A 514 6.15 -17.76 11.36
CA ILE A 514 5.11 -18.78 11.26
C ILE A 514 3.75 -18.09 11.11
N ARG A 515 3.09 -18.24 9.97
CA ARG A 515 1.80 -17.64 9.64
C ARG A 515 0.71 -18.70 9.66
N GLY A 516 -0.09 -18.76 10.72
CA GLY A 516 -1.29 -19.58 10.79
C GLY A 516 -2.50 -18.78 10.30
N ILE A 517 -3.12 -19.24 9.22
CA ILE A 517 -4.22 -18.54 8.55
C ILE A 517 -5.48 -19.38 8.62
N HIS A 518 -6.60 -18.71 8.94
CA HIS A 518 -7.94 -19.23 8.77
C HIS A 518 -8.72 -18.21 7.95
N ALA A 519 -8.93 -18.52 6.67
CA ALA A 519 -9.60 -17.66 5.73
C ALA A 519 -10.94 -18.26 5.32
N GLU A 520 -11.98 -17.43 5.28
CA GLU A 520 -13.28 -17.74 4.69
C GLU A 520 -13.56 -16.68 3.61
N ASN A 521 -13.77 -17.13 2.37
CA ASN A 521 -14.06 -16.25 1.25
C ASN A 521 -15.10 -16.92 0.33
N LYS A 522 -16.31 -16.38 0.33
CA LYS A 522 -17.45 -16.92 -0.43
C LYS A 522 -17.44 -16.40 -1.88
N VAL A 523 -16.46 -16.86 -2.67
CA VAL A 523 -16.29 -16.43 -4.06
C VAL A 523 -17.54 -16.73 -4.89
N PHE A 524 -18.20 -15.70 -5.39
CA PHE A 524 -19.44 -15.73 -6.18
C PHE A 524 -20.67 -16.38 -5.51
N PHE A 525 -20.67 -16.58 -4.20
CA PHE A 525 -21.82 -17.22 -3.54
C PHE A 525 -23.11 -16.38 -3.59
N ALA A 526 -23.00 -15.07 -3.66
CA ALA A 526 -24.15 -14.20 -3.90
C ALA A 526 -24.63 -14.22 -5.36
N GLY A 527 -23.76 -14.63 -6.28
CA GLY A 527 -23.91 -14.48 -7.72
C GLY A 527 -23.52 -13.07 -8.21
N ARG A 528 -23.17 -12.97 -9.49
CA ARG A 528 -22.93 -11.70 -10.18
C ARG A 528 -23.50 -11.74 -11.59
N PHE A 529 -24.37 -10.80 -11.94
CA PHE A 529 -24.80 -10.54 -13.30
C PHE A 529 -24.09 -9.30 -13.85
N THR A 530 -23.54 -9.42 -15.06
CA THR A 530 -22.93 -8.30 -15.78
C THR A 530 -23.77 -7.95 -16.99
N PHE A 531 -24.04 -6.67 -17.18
CA PHE A 531 -24.73 -6.09 -18.31
C PHE A 531 -23.79 -5.10 -19.01
N GLY A 532 -23.59 -5.30 -20.29
CA GLY A 532 -22.79 -4.45 -21.16
C GLY A 532 -23.51 -4.17 -22.47
N ASP A 533 -22.89 -3.44 -23.37
CA ASP A 533 -23.45 -3.13 -24.67
C ASP A 533 -23.62 -4.41 -25.52
N LEU A 534 -24.71 -4.49 -26.24
CA LEU A 534 -25.00 -5.60 -27.17
C LEU A 534 -25.41 -5.05 -28.57
N PRO A 535 -25.06 -5.77 -29.63
CA PRO A 535 -25.56 -5.42 -31.00
C PRO A 535 -27.07 -5.50 -31.04
N GLY A 536 -27.71 -4.59 -31.73
CA GLY A 536 -29.17 -4.53 -31.83
C GLY A 536 -29.83 -5.74 -32.55
N SER A 537 -29.04 -6.54 -33.26
CA SER A 537 -29.47 -7.81 -33.85
C SER A 537 -30.08 -8.79 -32.84
N VAL A 538 -29.68 -8.68 -31.52
CA VAL A 538 -30.28 -9.51 -30.46
C VAL A 538 -31.80 -9.28 -30.28
N LEU A 539 -32.33 -8.16 -30.76
CA LEU A 539 -33.78 -7.88 -30.72
C LEU A 539 -34.56 -8.62 -31.80
N GLY A 540 -33.89 -9.17 -32.79
CA GLY A 540 -34.55 -9.84 -33.93
C GLY A 540 -35.48 -8.94 -34.75
N ILE A 541 -35.30 -7.62 -34.72
CA ILE A 541 -36.12 -6.63 -35.46
C ILE A 541 -35.53 -6.45 -36.86
N PRO A 542 -36.28 -6.82 -37.93
CA PRO A 542 -35.78 -6.64 -39.28
C PRO A 542 -35.55 -5.17 -39.62
N GLY A 543 -34.46 -4.89 -40.33
CA GLY A 543 -34.13 -3.55 -40.85
C GLY A 543 -33.40 -2.62 -39.87
N LEU A 544 -33.02 -3.10 -38.70
CA LEU A 544 -32.06 -2.36 -37.86
C LEU A 544 -30.64 -2.43 -38.48
N PRO A 545 -29.90 -1.31 -38.53
CA PRO A 545 -28.56 -1.34 -39.05
C PRO A 545 -27.61 -2.12 -38.11
N ASP A 546 -26.58 -2.73 -38.66
CA ASP A 546 -25.57 -3.48 -37.90
C ASP A 546 -24.83 -2.61 -36.86
N SER A 547 -24.78 -1.30 -37.12
CA SER A 547 -24.21 -0.30 -36.20
C SER A 547 -25.12 0.04 -35.00
N PHE A 548 -26.38 -0.44 -35.02
CA PHE A 548 -27.27 -0.20 -33.90
C PHE A 548 -26.87 -1.05 -32.68
N THR A 549 -26.66 -0.41 -31.56
CA THR A 549 -26.30 -1.08 -30.30
C THR A 549 -27.29 -0.73 -29.20
N LEU A 550 -27.49 -1.65 -28.28
CA LEU A 550 -28.13 -1.45 -27.00
C LEU A 550 -27.02 -1.14 -25.96
N ASN A 551 -27.18 -0.07 -25.21
CA ASN A 551 -26.24 0.20 -24.11
C ASN A 551 -26.49 -0.73 -22.89
N ALA A 552 -25.55 -0.76 -21.95
CA ALA A 552 -25.59 -1.64 -20.78
C ALA A 552 -26.86 -1.46 -19.92
N LEU A 553 -27.41 -0.23 -19.84
CA LEU A 553 -28.64 0.03 -19.09
C LEU A 553 -29.87 -0.54 -19.81
N GLN A 554 -29.90 -0.44 -21.12
CA GLN A 554 -30.97 -1.02 -21.94
C GLN A 554 -30.93 -2.57 -21.91
N THR A 555 -29.75 -3.17 -21.98
CA THR A 555 -29.62 -4.63 -21.84
C THR A 555 -30.05 -5.11 -20.46
N PHE A 556 -29.79 -4.34 -19.39
CA PHE A 556 -30.31 -4.63 -18.04
C PHE A 556 -31.85 -4.58 -18.00
N ASN A 557 -32.46 -3.55 -18.59
CA ASN A 557 -33.93 -3.40 -18.65
C ASN A 557 -34.60 -4.57 -19.35
N LEU A 558 -33.99 -5.06 -20.42
CA LEU A 558 -34.46 -6.17 -21.23
C LEU A 558 -34.11 -7.55 -20.64
N GLY A 559 -33.33 -7.59 -19.55
CA GLY A 559 -32.90 -8.82 -18.92
C GLY A 559 -31.83 -9.58 -19.69
N LEU A 560 -31.12 -8.90 -20.60
CA LEU A 560 -30.09 -9.48 -21.47
C LEU A 560 -28.72 -9.45 -20.79
N ALA A 561 -28.59 -10.18 -19.67
CA ALA A 561 -27.30 -10.29 -18.98
C ALA A 561 -26.26 -10.95 -19.91
N GLN A 562 -25.08 -10.34 -20.02
CA GLN A 562 -23.99 -10.92 -20.80
C GLN A 562 -23.37 -12.11 -20.08
N THR A 563 -23.10 -11.98 -18.78
CA THR A 563 -22.55 -13.05 -17.96
C THR A 563 -23.30 -13.19 -16.65
N PHE A 564 -23.34 -14.40 -16.15
CA PHE A 564 -23.75 -14.75 -14.79
C PHE A 564 -22.70 -15.66 -14.16
N LEU A 565 -22.15 -15.24 -13.02
CA LEU A 565 -21.22 -16.04 -12.24
C LEU A 565 -21.90 -16.46 -10.94
N TYR A 566 -21.75 -17.73 -10.56
CA TYR A 566 -22.26 -18.25 -9.30
C TYR A 566 -21.30 -19.26 -8.69
N GLY A 567 -21.15 -19.23 -7.36
CA GLY A 567 -20.26 -20.10 -6.62
C GLY A 567 -20.96 -20.84 -5.48
N ALA A 568 -20.49 -22.02 -5.17
CA ALA A 568 -20.97 -22.84 -4.06
C ALA A 568 -19.82 -23.71 -3.51
N GLY A 569 -20.01 -24.29 -2.31
CA GLY A 569 -19.06 -25.24 -1.72
C GLY A 569 -18.50 -24.81 -0.37
N ASN A 570 -17.32 -25.27 -0.02
CA ASN A 570 -16.68 -24.97 1.25
C ASN A 570 -15.71 -23.79 1.11
N PRO A 571 -16.01 -22.60 1.68
CA PRO A 571 -15.17 -21.41 1.54
C PRO A 571 -13.99 -21.37 2.51
N VAL A 572 -13.83 -22.34 3.38
CA VAL A 572 -12.86 -22.26 4.49
C VAL A 572 -11.54 -22.94 4.13
N ILE A 573 -10.44 -22.18 4.27
CA ILE A 573 -9.08 -22.70 4.23
C ILE A 573 -8.37 -22.35 5.54
N ALA A 574 -7.86 -23.36 6.24
CA ALA A 574 -7.12 -23.22 7.49
C ALA A 574 -5.77 -23.91 7.36
N GLN A 575 -4.67 -23.15 7.30
CA GLN A 575 -3.33 -23.67 7.06
C GLN A 575 -2.25 -22.83 7.74
N THR A 576 -1.03 -23.42 7.82
CA THR A 576 0.15 -22.74 8.34
C THR A 576 1.21 -22.62 7.23
N TYR A 577 1.77 -21.42 7.09
CA TYR A 577 2.75 -21.03 6.08
C TYR A 577 3.99 -20.45 6.76
N PRO A 578 5.04 -21.26 7.01
CA PRO A 578 6.33 -20.76 7.48
C PRO A 578 7.05 -19.93 6.42
N TYR A 579 7.73 -18.87 6.86
CA TYR A 579 8.71 -18.14 6.09
C TYR A 579 10.02 -18.12 6.86
N TYR A 580 11.14 -18.36 6.17
CA TYR A 580 12.47 -18.31 6.75
C TYR A 580 13.33 -17.34 5.96
N GLY A 581 14.10 -16.51 6.66
CA GLY A 581 15.08 -15.61 6.08
C GLY A 581 16.44 -15.78 6.75
N PHE A 582 17.52 -15.80 5.97
CA PHE A 582 18.89 -15.83 6.47
C PHE A 582 19.70 -14.80 5.72
N PHE A 583 20.61 -14.12 6.40
CA PHE A 583 21.49 -13.17 5.73
C PHE A 583 22.89 -13.14 6.32
N ALA A 584 23.84 -12.73 5.49
CA ALA A 584 25.20 -12.37 5.87
C ALA A 584 25.59 -11.11 5.11
N GLN A 585 26.23 -10.17 5.80
CA GLN A 585 26.68 -8.91 5.23
C GLN A 585 27.97 -8.46 5.86
N ASP A 586 28.83 -7.79 5.10
CA ASP A 586 30.02 -7.07 5.55
C ASP A 586 29.95 -5.62 5.09
N SER A 587 30.14 -4.70 6.02
CA SER A 587 30.42 -3.29 5.76
C SER A 587 31.91 -3.05 5.95
N TRP A 588 32.63 -2.96 4.84
CA TRP A 588 34.07 -2.85 4.79
C TRP A 588 34.53 -1.44 4.50
N LYS A 589 35.18 -0.80 5.47
CA LYS A 589 35.86 0.48 5.29
C LYS A 589 37.20 0.23 4.60
N LEU A 590 37.16 0.10 3.25
CA LEU A 590 38.31 -0.22 2.41
C LEU A 590 39.38 0.88 2.47
N ARG A 591 38.93 2.14 2.59
CA ARG A 591 39.77 3.33 2.78
C ARG A 591 39.07 4.31 3.76
N PRO A 592 39.74 5.25 4.36
CA PRO A 592 39.12 6.27 5.25
C PRO A 592 37.97 7.06 4.58
N ASN A 593 37.95 7.10 3.24
CA ASN A 593 36.94 7.78 2.43
C ASN A 593 36.12 6.86 1.53
N LEU A 594 36.21 5.54 1.69
CA LEU A 594 35.48 4.57 0.87
C LEU A 594 34.99 3.39 1.72
N THR A 595 33.71 3.26 1.85
CA THR A 595 33.00 2.11 2.44
C THR A 595 32.34 1.30 1.35
N ILE A 596 32.44 -0.03 1.44
CA ILE A 596 31.79 -1.01 0.54
C ILE A 596 30.95 -1.95 1.39
N ASP A 597 29.69 -2.08 1.08
CA ASP A 597 28.76 -3.05 1.68
C ASP A 597 28.55 -4.20 0.71
N VAL A 598 28.78 -5.43 1.17
CA VAL A 598 28.51 -6.66 0.40
C VAL A 598 27.67 -7.58 1.25
N GLY A 599 26.57 -8.09 0.72
CA GLY A 599 25.70 -8.97 1.47
C GLY A 599 24.97 -9.96 0.60
N VAL A 600 24.46 -11.00 1.22
CA VAL A 600 23.55 -11.97 0.61
C VAL A 600 22.44 -12.28 1.60
N ARG A 601 21.21 -12.35 1.09
CA ARG A 601 20.05 -12.82 1.84
C ARG A 601 19.47 -14.04 1.11
N TYR A 602 19.05 -15.03 1.86
CA TYR A 602 18.28 -16.17 1.37
C TYR A 602 16.88 -16.13 1.99
N GLU A 603 15.84 -16.28 1.17
CA GLU A 603 14.44 -16.26 1.60
C GLU A 603 13.73 -17.55 1.17
N LEU A 604 13.06 -18.21 2.09
CA LEU A 604 12.27 -19.40 1.84
C LEU A 604 10.81 -19.14 2.28
N ASP A 605 9.98 -18.78 1.31
CA ASP A 605 8.53 -18.62 1.49
C ASP A 605 7.84 -19.95 1.17
N THR A 606 7.34 -20.63 2.21
CA THR A 606 6.80 -21.97 2.05
C THR A 606 5.32 -21.96 1.68
N HIS A 607 4.96 -22.80 0.71
CA HIS A 607 3.58 -22.95 0.24
C HIS A 607 3.10 -24.39 0.32
N LYS A 608 1.79 -24.57 0.22
CA LYS A 608 1.13 -25.88 0.18
C LYS A 608 0.70 -26.22 -1.25
N ALA A 609 0.66 -27.51 -1.54
CA ALA A 609 0.11 -27.96 -2.82
C ALA A 609 -1.28 -27.34 -3.08
N PRO A 610 -1.56 -26.92 -4.33
CA PRO A 610 -0.78 -27.14 -5.55
C PRO A 610 0.39 -26.19 -5.79
N LEU A 611 0.51 -25.08 -5.04
CA LEU A 611 1.68 -24.20 -5.12
C LEU A 611 2.93 -24.93 -4.64
N ARG A 612 4.05 -24.64 -5.29
CA ARG A 612 5.38 -25.15 -4.90
C ARG A 612 6.15 -24.08 -4.14
N THR A 613 6.94 -24.51 -3.18
CA THR A 613 7.91 -23.63 -2.51
C THR A 613 9.07 -23.37 -3.46
N ASP A 614 9.36 -22.09 -3.72
CA ASP A 614 10.57 -21.67 -4.42
C ASP A 614 11.76 -21.71 -3.45
N THR A 615 12.85 -22.40 -3.84
CA THR A 615 13.98 -22.67 -2.95
C THR A 615 15.28 -22.01 -3.38
N ASN A 616 15.26 -21.17 -4.42
CA ASN A 616 16.48 -20.58 -4.98
C ASN A 616 16.58 -19.06 -4.78
N ASN A 617 15.83 -18.49 -3.83
CA ASN A 617 15.72 -17.05 -3.63
C ASN A 617 16.95 -16.46 -2.91
N PHE A 618 18.09 -16.44 -3.60
CA PHE A 618 19.31 -15.77 -3.15
C PHE A 618 19.34 -14.33 -3.64
N ALA A 619 19.49 -13.40 -2.71
CA ALA A 619 19.44 -11.95 -2.92
C ALA A 619 20.81 -11.30 -2.63
N PRO A 620 21.80 -11.39 -3.52
CA PRO A 620 23.08 -10.70 -3.37
C PRO A 620 22.89 -9.18 -3.52
N ARG A 621 23.67 -8.43 -2.75
CA ARG A 621 23.67 -6.96 -2.72
C ARG A 621 25.08 -6.45 -2.60
N ILE A 622 25.37 -5.36 -3.33
CA ILE A 622 26.63 -4.60 -3.23
C ILE A 622 26.32 -3.12 -3.29
N ALA A 623 26.94 -2.35 -2.41
CA ALA A 623 26.80 -0.90 -2.42
C ALA A 623 28.10 -0.25 -1.94
N PHE A 624 28.27 1.03 -2.23
CA PHE A 624 29.41 1.81 -1.78
C PHE A 624 29.02 3.24 -1.39
N ALA A 625 29.81 3.82 -0.50
CA ALA A 625 29.82 5.22 -0.17
C ALA A 625 31.25 5.74 -0.31
N TRP A 626 31.45 6.74 -1.18
CA TRP A 626 32.75 7.33 -1.46
C TRP A 626 32.75 8.83 -1.26
N ASN A 627 33.72 9.32 -0.49
CA ASN A 627 33.94 10.73 -0.21
C ASN A 627 35.16 11.23 -1.00
N PRO A 628 34.97 11.80 -2.21
CA PRO A 628 36.06 12.21 -3.07
C PRO A 628 36.82 13.43 -2.54
N SER A 629 36.19 14.27 -1.71
CA SER A 629 36.76 15.52 -1.20
C SER A 629 37.29 15.37 0.23
N ALA A 630 38.41 16.03 0.54
CA ALA A 630 39.04 16.01 1.85
C ALA A 630 38.16 16.65 2.93
N ASP A 631 37.26 17.58 2.57
CA ASP A 631 36.31 18.21 3.48
C ASP A 631 35.13 17.30 3.87
N LYS A 632 35.03 16.09 3.30
CA LYS A 632 33.95 15.07 3.48
C LYS A 632 32.53 15.60 3.29
N LYS A 633 32.40 16.75 2.60
CA LYS A 633 31.08 17.36 2.29
C LYS A 633 30.43 16.83 1.04
N THR A 634 31.12 16.03 0.26
CA THR A 634 30.59 15.38 -0.94
C THR A 634 30.63 13.88 -0.76
N THR A 635 29.52 13.21 -0.95
CA THR A 635 29.43 11.75 -0.96
C THR A 635 28.83 11.28 -2.26
N VAL A 636 29.48 10.31 -2.86
CA VAL A 636 28.96 9.54 -4.02
C VAL A 636 28.55 8.18 -3.49
N ARG A 637 27.29 7.81 -3.71
CA ARG A 637 26.75 6.51 -3.33
C ARG A 637 26.25 5.76 -4.56
N GLY A 638 26.41 4.46 -4.54
CA GLY A 638 25.85 3.62 -5.58
C GLY A 638 25.74 2.19 -5.12
N GLY A 639 24.90 1.43 -5.78
CA GLY A 639 24.77 0.03 -5.47
C GLY A 639 23.87 -0.71 -6.46
N TYR A 640 23.90 -2.03 -6.31
CA TYR A 640 23.06 -2.98 -7.02
C TYR A 640 22.66 -4.12 -6.08
N GLY A 641 21.40 -4.55 -6.18
CA GLY A 641 20.93 -5.68 -5.39
C GLY A 641 19.73 -6.39 -5.99
N ILE A 642 19.55 -7.63 -5.56
CA ILE A 642 18.35 -8.45 -5.83
C ILE A 642 17.51 -8.52 -4.57
N PHE A 643 16.17 -8.38 -4.74
CA PHE A 643 15.23 -8.29 -3.65
C PHE A 643 13.97 -9.09 -3.97
N TYR A 644 13.62 -10.06 -3.13
CA TYR A 644 12.44 -10.91 -3.29
C TYR A 644 11.26 -10.41 -2.46
N ALA A 645 10.05 -10.70 -2.93
CA ALA A 645 8.82 -10.54 -2.14
C ALA A 645 8.10 -11.89 -1.99
N PRO A 646 7.34 -12.09 -0.91
CA PRO A 646 6.52 -13.29 -0.74
C PRO A 646 5.38 -13.35 -1.76
N ILE A 647 4.88 -14.56 -2.02
CA ILE A 647 3.65 -14.79 -2.77
C ILE A 647 2.47 -14.50 -1.83
N TYR A 648 1.49 -13.74 -2.31
CA TYR A 648 0.31 -13.36 -1.51
C TYR A 648 -0.60 -14.54 -1.26
N PHE A 649 -1.06 -14.69 -0.03
CA PHE A 649 -1.93 -15.79 0.36
C PHE A 649 -3.25 -15.85 -0.43
N GLN A 650 -3.73 -14.73 -0.95
CA GLN A 650 -4.94 -14.72 -1.77
C GLN A 650 -4.79 -15.59 -3.02
N ILE A 651 -3.60 -15.64 -3.64
CA ILE A 651 -3.29 -16.53 -4.76
C ILE A 651 -3.39 -17.98 -4.30
N ASP A 652 -2.72 -18.30 -3.20
CA ASP A 652 -2.73 -19.64 -2.59
C ASP A 652 -4.17 -20.07 -2.23
N TYR A 653 -4.96 -19.15 -1.64
CA TYR A 653 -6.37 -19.39 -1.33
C TYR A 653 -7.18 -19.76 -2.57
N VAL A 654 -7.13 -18.93 -3.62
CA VAL A 654 -7.94 -19.11 -4.84
C VAL A 654 -7.57 -20.40 -5.54
N VAL A 655 -6.27 -20.70 -5.67
CA VAL A 655 -5.79 -21.93 -6.30
C VAL A 655 -6.21 -23.16 -5.49
N GLN A 656 -6.20 -23.12 -4.16
CA GLN A 656 -6.66 -24.26 -3.34
C GLN A 656 -8.18 -24.42 -3.35
N ALA A 657 -8.92 -23.31 -3.44
CA ALA A 657 -10.38 -23.34 -3.46
C ALA A 657 -10.96 -23.83 -4.80
N LEU A 658 -10.37 -23.39 -5.92
CA LEU A 658 -10.92 -23.55 -7.28
C LEU A 658 -10.04 -24.38 -8.21
N ASN A 659 -9.11 -25.19 -7.68
CA ASN A 659 -8.19 -26.03 -8.45
C ASN A 659 -8.73 -27.44 -8.68
N VAL A 660 -8.60 -27.94 -9.91
CA VAL A 660 -9.05 -29.29 -10.30
C VAL A 660 -8.19 -30.43 -9.75
N ILE A 661 -6.89 -30.17 -9.50
CA ILE A 661 -5.93 -31.23 -9.10
C ILE A 661 -6.22 -31.76 -7.71
N ASN A 662 -6.62 -30.89 -6.79
CA ASN A 662 -6.92 -31.21 -5.40
C ASN A 662 -8.42 -31.44 -5.14
N GLY A 663 -9.23 -31.43 -6.19
CA GLY A 663 -10.69 -31.34 -6.10
C GLY A 663 -11.11 -29.94 -5.65
N ASN A 664 -12.04 -29.32 -6.32
CA ASN A 664 -12.50 -27.99 -5.97
C ASN A 664 -13.23 -28.00 -4.64
N ARG A 665 -12.78 -27.19 -3.69
CA ARG A 665 -13.52 -26.91 -2.44
C ARG A 665 -14.73 -26.05 -2.71
N GLN A 666 -14.58 -25.12 -3.67
CA GLN A 666 -15.67 -24.31 -4.23
C GLN A 666 -15.78 -24.59 -5.72
N ILE A 667 -16.99 -24.56 -6.24
CA ILE A 667 -17.26 -24.58 -7.67
C ILE A 667 -17.81 -23.21 -8.03
N ALA A 668 -17.17 -22.53 -8.99
CA ALA A 668 -17.69 -21.33 -9.60
C ALA A 668 -17.95 -21.59 -11.09
N GLN A 669 -19.11 -21.14 -11.58
CA GLN A 669 -19.51 -21.32 -12.96
C GLN A 669 -19.79 -19.98 -13.62
N VAL A 670 -19.45 -19.86 -14.90
CA VAL A 670 -19.68 -18.69 -15.74
C VAL A 670 -20.64 -19.06 -16.84
N PHE A 671 -21.73 -18.34 -16.94
CA PHE A 671 -22.74 -18.52 -17.97
C PHE A 671 -22.79 -17.28 -18.85
N SER A 672 -22.90 -17.43 -20.14
CA SER A 672 -22.91 -16.33 -21.10
C SER A 672 -24.13 -16.40 -22.00
N THR A 673 -24.67 -15.24 -22.32
CA THR A 673 -25.78 -15.14 -23.31
C THR A 673 -25.33 -15.52 -24.71
N ILE A 674 -24.07 -15.30 -25.07
CA ILE A 674 -23.55 -15.49 -26.43
C ILE A 674 -23.21 -16.96 -26.71
N LEU A 675 -22.83 -17.71 -25.69
CA LEU A 675 -22.21 -19.02 -25.80
C LEU A 675 -23.20 -20.18 -25.68
N ASP A 676 -24.37 -19.96 -25.11
CA ASP A 676 -25.29 -21.03 -24.74
C ASP A 676 -26.69 -20.78 -25.32
N THR A 677 -27.10 -21.66 -26.21
CA THR A 677 -28.49 -21.73 -26.73
C THR A 677 -29.41 -22.50 -25.79
N THR A 678 -28.91 -23.03 -24.70
CA THR A 678 -29.68 -23.83 -23.72
C THR A 678 -30.43 -22.95 -22.71
N ALA A 679 -31.24 -23.60 -21.86
CA ALA A 679 -31.94 -22.94 -20.75
C ALA A 679 -31.01 -22.28 -19.74
N ALA A 680 -29.72 -22.65 -19.71
CA ALA A 680 -28.74 -22.17 -18.76
C ALA A 680 -28.05 -20.86 -19.16
N ASN A 681 -28.41 -20.20 -20.27
CA ASN A 681 -27.80 -18.91 -20.60
C ASN A 681 -28.14 -17.81 -19.59
N SER A 682 -27.23 -16.87 -19.42
CA SER A 682 -27.29 -15.83 -18.38
C SER A 682 -28.56 -14.96 -18.47
N ALA A 683 -29.04 -14.66 -19.68
CA ALA A 683 -30.24 -13.86 -19.89
C ALA A 683 -31.49 -14.62 -19.45
N ASN A 684 -31.59 -15.92 -19.78
CA ASN A 684 -32.74 -16.77 -19.35
C ASN A 684 -32.73 -16.95 -17.82
N VAL A 685 -31.56 -17.18 -17.23
CA VAL A 685 -31.41 -17.30 -15.77
C VAL A 685 -31.89 -16.02 -15.09
N PHE A 686 -31.41 -14.84 -15.54
CA PHE A 686 -31.81 -13.56 -14.97
C PHE A 686 -33.33 -13.33 -15.11
N SER A 687 -33.88 -13.48 -16.32
CA SER A 687 -35.29 -13.23 -16.61
C SER A 687 -36.20 -14.14 -15.80
N THR A 688 -35.86 -15.43 -15.70
CA THR A 688 -36.66 -16.45 -14.97
C THR A 688 -36.62 -16.15 -13.46
N LEU A 689 -35.42 -15.89 -12.87
CA LEU A 689 -35.28 -15.58 -11.45
C LEU A 689 -35.96 -14.26 -11.08
N ARG A 690 -35.98 -13.31 -12.01
CA ARG A 690 -36.71 -12.05 -11.86
C ARG A 690 -38.23 -12.29 -11.88
N ALA A 691 -38.74 -13.09 -12.82
CA ALA A 691 -40.14 -13.43 -12.87
C ALA A 691 -40.63 -14.22 -11.64
N GLN A 692 -39.73 -15.01 -11.05
CA GLN A 692 -39.98 -15.72 -9.79
C GLN A 692 -39.79 -14.84 -8.53
N ASN A 693 -39.50 -13.55 -8.68
CA ASN A 693 -39.23 -12.58 -7.61
C ASN A 693 -38.08 -13.00 -6.68
N VAL A 694 -37.12 -13.78 -7.19
CA VAL A 694 -35.83 -14.05 -6.48
C VAL A 694 -34.90 -12.87 -6.64
N ILE A 695 -34.76 -12.38 -7.88
CA ILE A 695 -34.01 -11.14 -8.19
C ILE A 695 -35.03 -10.00 -8.26
N GLY A 696 -35.20 -9.31 -7.14
CA GLY A 696 -36.06 -8.13 -7.10
C GLY A 696 -35.34 -6.89 -7.61
N VAL A 697 -36.05 -6.03 -8.36
CA VAL A 697 -35.62 -4.69 -8.73
C VAL A 697 -36.72 -3.74 -8.28
N PRO A 698 -36.45 -2.78 -7.40
CA PRO A 698 -35.14 -2.29 -6.95
C PRO A 698 -34.50 -3.04 -5.78
N THR A 699 -35.17 -4.03 -5.17
CA THR A 699 -34.66 -4.74 -3.99
C THR A 699 -34.79 -6.26 -4.16
N PRO A 700 -33.72 -7.04 -3.96
CA PRO A 700 -33.81 -8.48 -3.94
C PRO A 700 -34.63 -8.99 -2.74
N ALA A 701 -35.42 -10.05 -2.96
CA ALA A 701 -36.22 -10.64 -1.88
C ALA A 701 -35.41 -11.59 -1.00
N ARG A 702 -34.45 -12.30 -1.59
CA ARG A 702 -33.53 -13.25 -0.93
C ARG A 702 -32.32 -13.52 -1.82
N SER A 703 -31.34 -14.23 -1.27
CA SER A 703 -30.22 -14.74 -2.05
C SER A 703 -30.63 -15.87 -2.99
N ILE A 704 -29.94 -15.99 -4.13
CA ILE A 704 -30.00 -17.14 -5.03
C ILE A 704 -29.42 -18.35 -4.31
N THR A 705 -30.05 -19.51 -4.49
CA THR A 705 -29.59 -20.79 -3.95
C THR A 705 -29.28 -21.78 -5.05
N THR A 706 -28.53 -22.83 -4.75
CA THR A 706 -28.28 -23.93 -5.70
C THR A 706 -29.57 -24.62 -6.15
N ALA A 707 -30.62 -24.65 -5.30
CA ALA A 707 -31.94 -25.17 -5.65
C ALA A 707 -32.65 -24.33 -6.72
N ASP A 708 -32.52 -23.00 -6.68
CA ASP A 708 -33.06 -22.11 -7.72
C ASP A 708 -32.39 -22.35 -9.08
N LEU A 709 -31.12 -22.75 -9.07
CA LEU A 709 -30.33 -22.95 -10.26
C LEU A 709 -30.51 -24.37 -10.86
N ALA A 710 -31.00 -25.32 -10.07
CA ALA A 710 -31.22 -26.70 -10.51
C ALA A 710 -32.22 -26.78 -11.68
N GLN A 711 -33.24 -25.89 -11.76
CA GLN A 711 -34.19 -25.81 -12.88
C GLN A 711 -33.53 -25.53 -14.24
N PHE A 712 -32.33 -24.99 -14.24
CA PHE A 712 -31.52 -24.71 -15.45
C PHE A 712 -30.51 -25.84 -15.73
N GLY A 713 -30.58 -26.96 -15.02
CA GLY A 713 -29.64 -28.08 -15.15
C GLY A 713 -28.28 -27.84 -14.49
N MET A 714 -28.17 -26.80 -13.69
CA MET A 714 -26.91 -26.47 -12.96
C MET A 714 -26.76 -27.39 -11.74
N ASN A 715 -25.57 -27.98 -11.63
CA ASN A 715 -25.24 -28.87 -10.54
C ASN A 715 -23.91 -28.45 -9.88
N PHE A 716 -23.93 -28.15 -8.59
CA PHE A 716 -22.80 -27.73 -7.80
C PHE A 716 -22.28 -28.83 -6.85
N THR A 717 -22.38 -30.09 -7.25
CA THR A 717 -21.88 -31.21 -6.44
C THR A 717 -20.35 -31.33 -6.58
N HIS A 718 -19.67 -31.62 -5.46
CA HIS A 718 -18.22 -31.79 -5.40
C HIS A 718 -17.76 -33.22 -5.75
N SER A 719 -18.64 -34.10 -6.14
CA SER A 719 -18.35 -35.49 -6.51
C SER A 719 -18.66 -35.73 -8.00
N GLY A 720 -17.69 -36.27 -8.71
CA GLY A 720 -17.85 -36.57 -10.12
C GLY A 720 -17.14 -35.58 -11.05
N PRO A 721 -17.45 -35.59 -12.37
CA PRO A 721 -16.88 -34.64 -13.32
C PRO A 721 -17.31 -33.19 -12.98
N LEU A 722 -16.44 -32.23 -13.32
CA LEU A 722 -16.75 -30.82 -13.15
C LEU A 722 -18.00 -30.43 -13.95
N PRO A 723 -18.90 -29.60 -13.40
CA PRO A 723 -19.99 -29.06 -14.15
C PRO A 723 -19.53 -28.30 -15.40
N PRO A 724 -20.30 -28.27 -16.49
CA PRO A 724 -19.99 -27.41 -17.64
C PRO A 724 -19.84 -25.95 -17.23
N PHE A 725 -19.02 -25.21 -17.94
CA PHE A 725 -18.71 -23.79 -17.70
C PHE A 725 -18.09 -23.47 -16.35
N THR A 726 -17.38 -24.44 -15.76
CA THR A 726 -16.64 -24.20 -14.51
C THR A 726 -15.50 -23.21 -14.76
N LEU A 727 -15.31 -22.31 -13.78
CA LEU A 727 -14.18 -21.44 -13.65
C LEU A 727 -13.11 -22.14 -12.82
N ILE A 728 -11.91 -22.27 -13.36
CA ILE A 728 -10.79 -22.98 -12.73
C ILE A 728 -9.66 -22.01 -12.48
N PHE A 729 -9.02 -22.12 -11.31
CA PHE A 729 -7.76 -21.42 -11.01
C PHE A 729 -6.65 -22.40 -10.72
N GLU A 730 -5.54 -22.23 -11.40
CA GLU A 730 -4.34 -23.05 -11.27
C GLU A 730 -3.10 -22.16 -11.14
N ASN A 731 -1.97 -22.77 -10.88
CA ASN A 731 -0.66 -22.12 -10.97
C ASN A 731 0.22 -22.81 -12.01
N ALA A 732 1.04 -22.07 -12.70
CA ALA A 732 2.05 -22.60 -13.60
C ALA A 732 3.03 -23.50 -12.83
N ARG A 733 3.59 -24.50 -13.52
CA ARG A 733 4.55 -25.46 -12.91
C ARG A 733 5.83 -24.77 -12.44
N ASP A 734 6.22 -23.67 -13.09
CA ASP A 734 7.39 -22.84 -12.82
C ASP A 734 7.01 -21.53 -12.07
N PHE A 735 5.89 -21.54 -11.36
CA PHE A 735 5.46 -20.43 -10.54
C PHE A 735 6.44 -20.21 -9.37
N VAL A 736 7.01 -18.99 -9.26
CA VAL A 736 8.09 -18.62 -8.33
C VAL A 736 7.85 -17.23 -7.75
N ASN A 737 8.59 -16.90 -6.70
CA ASN A 737 8.53 -15.59 -6.05
C ASN A 737 8.94 -14.44 -7.01
N PRO A 738 8.25 -13.30 -7.00
CA PRO A 738 8.68 -12.11 -7.72
C PRO A 738 9.94 -11.52 -7.09
N TYR A 739 10.79 -10.91 -7.92
CA TYR A 739 11.99 -10.23 -7.44
C TYR A 739 12.29 -8.97 -8.24
N SER A 740 12.94 -8.01 -7.61
CA SER A 740 13.47 -6.81 -8.27
C SER A 740 14.99 -6.79 -8.30
N GLN A 741 15.54 -6.24 -9.36
CA GLN A 741 16.91 -5.81 -9.52
C GLN A 741 16.92 -4.30 -9.38
N GLN A 742 17.51 -3.79 -8.32
CA GLN A 742 17.55 -2.37 -8.03
C GLN A 742 18.97 -1.86 -8.16
N SER A 743 19.16 -0.72 -8.83
CA SER A 743 20.41 -0.01 -8.88
C SER A 743 20.18 1.49 -8.72
N SER A 744 21.08 2.15 -8.02
CA SER A 744 21.07 3.60 -7.94
C SER A 744 22.49 4.16 -7.90
N LEU A 745 22.63 5.40 -8.36
CA LEU A 745 23.84 6.20 -8.23
C LEU A 745 23.42 7.61 -7.83
N SER A 746 24.02 8.13 -6.75
CA SER A 746 23.74 9.47 -6.26
C SER A 746 25.01 10.25 -5.93
N VAL A 747 24.92 11.55 -6.07
CA VAL A 747 25.92 12.51 -5.59
C VAL A 747 25.21 13.47 -4.67
N GLU A 748 25.66 13.55 -3.44
CA GLU A 748 25.15 14.46 -2.44
C GLU A 748 26.26 15.38 -1.97
N ARG A 749 25.98 16.71 -1.86
CA ARG A 749 26.93 17.71 -1.41
C ARG A 749 26.31 18.65 -0.40
N GLN A 750 27.03 18.87 0.69
CA GLN A 750 26.71 19.87 1.69
C GLN A 750 27.30 21.24 1.30
N PHE A 751 26.47 22.27 1.36
CA PHE A 751 26.86 23.68 1.15
C PHE A 751 26.68 24.46 2.44
N GLY A 752 27.77 25.17 2.87
CA GLY A 752 27.76 25.79 4.16
C GLY A 752 27.60 24.80 5.30
N GLN A 753 26.81 25.16 6.31
CA GLN A 753 26.54 24.30 7.48
C GLN A 753 25.17 23.64 7.43
N ASN A 754 24.22 24.21 6.67
CA ASN A 754 22.80 23.88 6.81
C ASN A 754 22.09 23.44 5.51
N TRP A 755 22.76 23.39 4.39
CA TRP A 755 22.17 23.01 3.10
C TRP A 755 22.84 21.75 2.54
N ALA A 756 22.04 20.85 1.98
CA ALA A 756 22.51 19.72 1.18
C ALA A 756 21.70 19.61 -0.11
N LEU A 757 22.37 19.31 -1.21
CA LEU A 757 21.78 19.02 -2.50
C LEU A 757 22.17 17.60 -2.91
N SER A 758 21.19 16.81 -3.30
CA SER A 758 21.38 15.46 -3.84
C SER A 758 20.86 15.36 -5.26
N LEU A 759 21.60 14.63 -6.08
CA LEU A 759 21.18 14.20 -7.41
C LEU A 759 21.30 12.68 -7.46
N GLU A 760 20.21 11.99 -7.71
CA GLU A 760 20.14 10.51 -7.77
C GLU A 760 19.56 10.05 -9.10
N TYR A 761 20.13 9.01 -9.68
CA TYR A 761 19.51 8.24 -10.74
C TYR A 761 19.19 6.84 -10.19
N ALA A 762 17.91 6.44 -10.27
CA ALA A 762 17.43 5.14 -9.85
C ALA A 762 16.93 4.31 -11.03
N TYR A 763 17.32 3.05 -11.12
CA TYR A 763 16.84 2.08 -12.09
C TYR A 763 16.40 0.81 -11.37
N VAL A 764 15.15 0.42 -11.61
CA VAL A 764 14.54 -0.78 -11.01
C VAL A 764 13.92 -1.63 -12.10
N ARG A 765 14.25 -2.94 -12.09
CA ARG A 765 13.66 -3.94 -12.96
C ARG A 765 13.02 -5.01 -12.08
N THR A 766 11.68 -5.11 -12.09
CA THR A 766 10.96 -6.16 -11.38
C THR A 766 10.60 -7.28 -12.34
N LEU A 767 10.88 -8.49 -11.94
CA LEU A 767 10.76 -9.70 -12.74
C LEU A 767 9.93 -10.74 -12.01
N LYS A 768 9.38 -11.69 -12.76
CA LYS A 768 8.55 -12.75 -12.21
C LYS A 768 7.34 -12.22 -11.49
N ILE A 769 6.83 -11.03 -11.89
CA ILE A 769 5.58 -10.50 -11.33
C ILE A 769 4.46 -11.48 -11.67
N THR A 770 3.66 -11.79 -10.66
CA THR A 770 2.50 -12.65 -10.83
C THR A 770 1.48 -11.97 -11.73
N ARG A 771 0.99 -12.67 -12.72
CA ARG A 771 -0.18 -12.28 -13.52
C ARG A 771 -1.08 -13.47 -13.77
N LEU A 772 -2.32 -13.21 -14.13
CA LEU A 772 -3.30 -14.21 -14.48
C LEU A 772 -3.43 -14.30 -16.01
N ARG A 773 -3.66 -15.49 -16.53
CA ARG A 773 -3.90 -15.77 -17.94
C ARG A 773 -4.85 -16.94 -18.08
N ASP A 774 -5.86 -16.84 -18.95
CA ASP A 774 -6.71 -17.96 -19.30
C ASP A 774 -5.99 -18.91 -20.28
N SER A 775 -5.66 -20.09 -19.82
CA SER A 775 -5.01 -21.14 -20.61
C SER A 775 -5.99 -21.99 -21.42
N ASN A 776 -7.30 -21.75 -21.27
CA ASN A 776 -8.31 -22.40 -22.09
C ASN A 776 -8.38 -21.80 -23.50
N LEU A 777 -7.79 -20.62 -23.72
CA LEU A 777 -7.78 -19.93 -25.01
C LEU A 777 -6.67 -20.44 -25.93
N LYS A 778 -7.02 -20.75 -27.18
CA LYS A 778 -6.07 -20.96 -28.29
C LYS A 778 -5.97 -19.65 -29.09
N PRO A 779 -4.87 -19.45 -29.85
CA PRO A 779 -4.78 -18.30 -30.75
C PRO A 779 -5.91 -18.30 -31.79
N ALA A 780 -6.92 -17.43 -31.62
CA ALA A 780 -8.04 -17.28 -32.55
C ALA A 780 -7.60 -16.46 -33.81
N PRO A 781 -8.35 -16.54 -34.92
CA PRO A 781 -8.13 -15.67 -36.07
C PRO A 781 -8.28 -14.19 -35.72
N VAL A 782 -7.53 -13.35 -36.42
CA VAL A 782 -7.73 -11.89 -36.35
C VAL A 782 -8.94 -11.54 -37.22
N ASP A 783 -9.92 -10.85 -36.62
CA ASP A 783 -11.05 -10.30 -37.35
C ASP A 783 -10.57 -9.14 -38.24
N PRO A 784 -10.83 -9.18 -39.57
CA PRO A 784 -10.32 -8.14 -40.47
C PRO A 784 -10.93 -6.75 -40.23
N ALA A 785 -12.13 -6.65 -39.68
CA ALA A 785 -12.82 -5.40 -39.44
C ALA A 785 -12.35 -4.74 -38.12
N LEU A 786 -12.11 -5.56 -37.10
CA LEU A 786 -11.67 -5.09 -35.79
C LEU A 786 -10.13 -5.03 -35.65
N GLY A 787 -9.41 -5.84 -36.43
CA GLY A 787 -7.94 -5.94 -36.32
C GLY A 787 -7.46 -6.61 -35.03
N ILE A 788 -8.33 -7.28 -34.28
CA ILE A 788 -8.04 -8.02 -33.05
C ILE A 788 -8.44 -9.48 -33.20
N ARG A 789 -7.92 -10.36 -32.34
CA ARG A 789 -8.38 -11.77 -32.29
C ARG A 789 -9.80 -11.86 -31.76
N VAL A 790 -10.60 -12.73 -32.36
CA VAL A 790 -11.99 -12.98 -31.92
C VAL A 790 -12.22 -14.48 -31.76
N TRP A 791 -12.64 -14.88 -30.56
CA TRP A 791 -12.93 -16.26 -30.17
C TRP A 791 -14.42 -16.57 -30.43
N SER A 792 -14.73 -16.89 -31.68
CA SER A 792 -16.13 -17.11 -32.13
C SER A 792 -16.52 -18.57 -32.28
N ASP A 793 -15.57 -19.50 -32.29
CA ASP A 793 -15.80 -20.92 -32.46
C ASP A 793 -15.38 -21.72 -31.22
N PRO A 794 -16.33 -22.22 -30.40
CA PRO A 794 -15.99 -22.90 -29.14
C PRO A 794 -15.09 -24.13 -29.30
N VAL A 795 -15.13 -24.82 -30.44
CA VAL A 795 -14.32 -26.05 -30.66
C VAL A 795 -12.91 -25.70 -31.16
N ARG A 796 -12.83 -24.73 -32.05
CA ARG A 796 -11.54 -24.29 -32.62
C ARG A 796 -10.73 -23.47 -31.64
N ASP A 797 -11.39 -22.54 -30.93
CA ASP A 797 -10.72 -21.43 -30.23
C ASP A 797 -10.44 -21.74 -28.75
N PHE A 798 -11.11 -22.74 -28.18
CA PHE A 798 -10.90 -23.15 -26.79
C PHE A 798 -10.23 -24.52 -26.70
N VAL A 799 -9.47 -24.74 -25.62
CA VAL A 799 -8.85 -26.05 -25.35
C VAL A 799 -9.92 -27.06 -24.95
N ASP A 800 -10.81 -26.64 -24.05
CA ASP A 800 -11.99 -27.38 -23.65
C ASP A 800 -13.22 -26.45 -23.72
N PRO A 801 -14.15 -26.67 -24.63
CA PRO A 801 -15.33 -25.83 -24.81
C PRO A 801 -16.28 -25.87 -23.60
N LEU A 802 -16.19 -26.93 -22.77
CA LEU A 802 -17.02 -27.09 -21.57
C LEU A 802 -16.46 -26.37 -20.35
N ILE A 803 -15.21 -25.87 -20.38
CA ILE A 803 -14.62 -25.05 -19.36
C ILE A 803 -14.86 -23.58 -19.72
N ALA A 804 -15.39 -22.80 -18.79
CA ALA A 804 -15.60 -21.37 -19.02
C ALA A 804 -14.27 -20.63 -19.14
N GLN A 805 -13.47 -20.72 -18.08
CA GLN A 805 -12.15 -20.10 -17.99
C GLN A 805 -11.22 -21.03 -17.20
N ARG A 806 -9.98 -21.13 -17.64
CA ARG A 806 -8.92 -21.87 -16.94
C ARG A 806 -7.75 -20.93 -16.63
N ASN A 807 -7.92 -20.17 -15.59
CA ASN A 807 -7.05 -19.09 -15.19
C ASN A 807 -5.80 -19.63 -14.49
N ILE A 808 -4.62 -19.40 -15.08
CA ILE A 808 -3.32 -19.83 -14.54
C ILE A 808 -2.58 -18.61 -13.99
N PHE A 809 -2.21 -18.66 -12.70
CA PHE A 809 -1.22 -17.76 -12.15
C PHE A 809 0.16 -18.14 -12.66
N GLU A 810 0.84 -17.20 -13.31
CA GLU A 810 2.18 -17.38 -13.85
C GLU A 810 3.13 -16.26 -13.43
N SER A 811 4.41 -16.60 -13.24
CA SER A 811 5.48 -15.68 -12.88
C SER A 811 6.17 -15.12 -14.13
N SER A 812 5.42 -14.43 -15.00
CA SER A 812 5.89 -14.00 -16.32
C SER A 812 5.90 -12.49 -16.52
N GLY A 813 5.23 -11.71 -15.64
CA GLY A 813 5.16 -10.26 -15.71
C GLY A 813 6.50 -9.58 -15.43
N ARG A 814 6.71 -8.41 -16.04
CA ARG A 814 7.90 -7.56 -15.89
C ARG A 814 7.50 -6.10 -15.70
N ALA A 815 8.30 -5.37 -14.91
CA ALA A 815 8.18 -3.93 -14.78
C ALA A 815 9.56 -3.27 -14.81
N PHE A 816 9.61 -2.03 -15.28
CA PHE A 816 10.83 -1.23 -15.45
C PHE A 816 10.56 0.19 -14.97
N TYR A 817 11.45 0.69 -14.15
CA TYR A 817 11.44 2.08 -13.69
C TYR A 817 12.80 2.71 -13.92
N SER A 818 12.80 3.95 -14.36
CA SER A 818 13.97 4.83 -14.38
C SER A 818 13.56 6.21 -13.89
N GLY A 819 14.34 6.80 -12.99
CA GLY A 819 14.03 8.10 -12.40
C GLY A 819 15.27 8.92 -12.10
N LEU A 820 15.22 10.19 -12.44
CA LEU A 820 16.17 11.22 -12.03
C LEU A 820 15.53 12.02 -10.89
N ILE A 821 16.20 12.07 -9.75
CA ILE A 821 15.73 12.68 -8.52
C ILE A 821 16.69 13.82 -8.15
N VAL A 822 16.13 15.00 -7.87
CA VAL A 822 16.85 16.12 -7.29
C VAL A 822 16.23 16.45 -5.95
N GLU A 823 17.03 16.50 -4.88
CA GLU A 823 16.57 16.78 -3.53
C GLU A 823 17.39 17.90 -2.91
N LEU A 824 16.72 18.90 -2.36
CA LEU A 824 17.30 20.02 -1.62
C LEU A 824 16.83 19.98 -0.18
N ARG A 825 17.78 19.83 0.75
CA ARG A 825 17.50 19.82 2.20
C ARG A 825 18.13 21.01 2.90
N ARG A 826 17.39 21.54 3.87
CA ARG A 826 17.88 22.53 4.81
C ARG A 826 17.59 22.09 6.23
N ARG A 827 18.66 21.92 7.03
CA ARG A 827 18.54 21.69 8.47
C ARG A 827 17.95 22.91 9.17
N LEU A 828 17.21 22.69 10.25
CA LEU A 828 16.71 23.77 11.11
C LEU A 828 17.86 24.67 11.54
N SER A 829 17.82 25.90 11.07
CA SER A 829 18.77 26.96 11.40
C SER A 829 17.98 28.23 11.61
N ARG A 830 18.15 28.84 12.75
CA ARG A 830 17.42 30.02 13.24
C ARG A 830 15.92 29.71 13.38
N SER A 831 15.17 29.59 12.29
CA SER A 831 13.69 29.42 12.35
C SER A 831 13.13 28.58 11.20
N LEU A 832 13.97 28.08 10.27
CA LEU A 832 13.49 27.41 9.06
C LEU A 832 14.23 26.09 8.82
N SER A 833 13.47 25.02 8.68
CA SER A 833 13.86 23.76 8.03
C SER A 833 13.03 23.53 6.76
N LEU A 834 13.63 22.90 5.75
CA LEU A 834 13.03 22.67 4.45
C LEU A 834 13.53 21.36 3.85
N ASP A 835 12.63 20.63 3.22
CA ASP A 835 12.94 19.55 2.31
C ASP A 835 12.12 19.74 1.02
N ALA A 836 12.77 19.61 -0.14
CA ALA A 836 12.11 19.72 -1.42
C ALA A 836 12.74 18.73 -2.40
N ASN A 837 11.92 17.91 -3.05
CA ASN A 837 12.37 16.94 -4.02
C ASN A 837 11.56 17.01 -5.32
N TYR A 838 12.25 16.75 -6.41
CA TYR A 838 11.66 16.62 -7.73
C TYR A 838 12.11 15.31 -8.39
N THR A 839 11.17 14.58 -8.90
CA THR A 839 11.40 13.30 -9.59
C THR A 839 10.91 13.42 -11.04
N LEU A 840 11.79 13.15 -11.98
CA LEU A 840 11.46 12.90 -13.38
C LEU A 840 11.59 11.41 -13.63
N SER A 841 10.49 10.73 -13.94
CA SER A 841 10.51 9.28 -14.04
C SER A 841 9.79 8.71 -15.24
N ARG A 842 10.07 7.43 -15.52
CA ARG A 842 9.32 6.59 -16.44
C ARG A 842 9.13 5.21 -15.83
N ALA A 843 7.87 4.81 -15.61
CA ALA A 843 7.48 3.48 -15.17
C ALA A 843 6.72 2.77 -16.30
N VAL A 844 7.15 1.56 -16.64
CA VAL A 844 6.55 0.70 -17.68
C VAL A 844 6.38 -0.68 -17.09
N ASP A 845 5.22 -1.28 -17.26
CA ASP A 845 4.95 -2.64 -16.81
C ASP A 845 4.11 -3.44 -17.81
N GLU A 846 3.93 -4.73 -17.55
CA GLU A 846 3.15 -5.66 -18.37
C GLU A 846 1.89 -6.13 -17.64
N VAL A 847 1.72 -5.72 -16.38
CA VAL A 847 0.59 -6.12 -15.53
C VAL A 847 0.42 -5.12 -14.39
N THR A 848 -0.83 -4.76 -14.10
CA THR A 848 -1.17 -3.88 -12.96
C THR A 848 -1.30 -4.68 -11.67
N ASP A 849 -2.10 -5.77 -11.67
CA ASP A 849 -2.32 -6.68 -10.54
C ASP A 849 -2.63 -8.09 -11.06
N TYR A 850 -2.74 -9.08 -10.17
CA TYR A 850 -2.95 -10.51 -10.47
C TYR A 850 -4.41 -10.94 -10.45
N THR A 851 -5.37 -10.01 -10.45
CA THR A 851 -6.80 -10.34 -10.40
C THR A 851 -7.40 -10.47 -11.80
N ILE A 852 -8.56 -11.12 -11.91
CA ILE A 852 -9.26 -11.32 -13.19
C ILE A 852 -9.62 -10.02 -13.92
N ASP A 853 -9.75 -8.90 -13.20
CA ASP A 853 -10.07 -7.60 -13.80
C ASP A 853 -8.83 -6.92 -14.43
N TYR A 854 -7.64 -7.52 -14.36
CA TYR A 854 -6.38 -7.01 -14.94
C TYR A 854 -5.73 -7.99 -15.93
N GLU A 855 -6.47 -8.97 -16.40
CA GLU A 855 -6.00 -9.86 -17.46
C GLU A 855 -5.79 -9.11 -18.77
N PRO A 856 -4.85 -9.57 -19.62
CA PRO A 856 -4.65 -8.99 -20.94
C PRO A 856 -5.87 -9.17 -21.85
N THR A 857 -6.19 -8.22 -22.69
CA THR A 857 -7.26 -8.36 -23.71
C THR A 857 -6.96 -9.48 -24.72
N ASP A 858 -5.70 -9.66 -25.13
CA ASP A 858 -5.27 -10.84 -25.90
C ASP A 858 -4.35 -11.71 -25.05
N GLN A 859 -4.95 -12.72 -24.40
CA GLN A 859 -4.24 -13.62 -23.50
C GLN A 859 -3.34 -14.63 -24.22
N THR A 860 -3.32 -14.63 -25.54
CA THR A 860 -2.39 -15.39 -26.38
C THR A 860 -1.18 -14.55 -26.82
N ASN A 861 -1.18 -13.23 -26.58
CA ASN A 861 -0.11 -12.30 -26.91
C ASN A 861 0.23 -11.37 -25.72
N MET A 862 0.76 -11.92 -24.67
CA MET A 862 1.06 -11.23 -23.43
C MET A 862 2.01 -10.01 -23.55
N ASN A 863 2.82 -9.93 -24.62
CA ASN A 863 3.73 -8.80 -24.85
C ASN A 863 3.01 -7.53 -25.34
N ALA A 864 1.79 -7.65 -25.85
CA ALA A 864 0.99 -6.51 -26.30
C ALA A 864 0.59 -5.58 -25.15
N ASP A 865 0.59 -6.09 -23.92
CA ASP A 865 0.21 -5.33 -22.71
C ASP A 865 1.36 -4.52 -22.08
N ARG A 866 2.53 -4.48 -22.71
CA ARG A 866 3.63 -3.64 -22.24
C ARG A 866 3.35 -2.17 -22.50
N ALA A 867 3.10 -1.38 -21.42
CA ALA A 867 2.71 0.01 -21.51
C ALA A 867 3.20 0.80 -20.29
N LEU A 868 2.90 2.09 -20.23
CA LEU A 868 3.09 2.88 -19.00
C LEU A 868 2.29 2.25 -17.86
N SER A 869 2.92 2.15 -16.69
CA SER A 869 2.26 1.66 -15.50
C SER A 869 1.08 2.56 -15.11
N SER A 870 0.02 2.00 -14.57
CA SER A 870 -1.10 2.77 -13.97
C SER A 870 -0.64 3.69 -12.83
N PHE A 871 0.54 3.42 -12.26
CA PHE A 871 1.17 4.21 -11.19
C PHE A 871 2.29 5.12 -11.69
N HIS A 872 2.38 5.31 -13.00
CA HIS A 872 3.36 6.21 -13.61
C HIS A 872 3.01 7.67 -13.36
N GLU A 873 3.94 8.41 -12.73
CA GLU A 873 3.93 9.88 -12.66
C GLU A 873 5.21 10.38 -13.30
N LYS A 874 5.10 11.03 -14.47
CA LYS A 874 6.27 11.51 -15.21
C LYS A 874 7.02 12.60 -14.43
N HIS A 875 6.29 13.51 -13.82
CA HIS A 875 6.79 14.61 -13.02
C HIS A 875 6.16 14.53 -11.64
N LYS A 876 6.96 14.55 -10.60
CA LYS A 876 6.51 14.65 -9.21
C LYS A 876 7.37 15.70 -8.49
N PHE A 877 6.72 16.65 -7.84
CA PHE A 877 7.36 17.64 -6.98
C PHE A 877 6.72 17.61 -5.60
N VAL A 878 7.55 17.53 -4.56
CA VAL A 878 7.12 17.59 -3.17
C VAL A 878 8.03 18.58 -2.44
N ALA A 879 7.45 19.48 -1.66
CA ALA A 879 8.19 20.37 -0.79
C ALA A 879 7.46 20.51 0.55
N TYR A 880 8.17 20.42 1.65
CA TYR A 880 7.63 20.67 2.98
C TYR A 880 8.63 21.44 3.82
N ALA A 881 8.12 22.30 4.68
CA ALA A 881 8.93 23.17 5.50
C ALA A 881 8.33 23.33 6.89
N MET A 882 9.18 23.73 7.82
CA MET A 882 8.76 24.18 9.16
C MET A 882 9.44 25.52 9.41
N TRP A 883 8.62 26.56 9.55
CA TRP A 883 9.07 27.94 9.78
C TRP A 883 8.43 28.50 11.03
N THR A 884 9.29 28.90 11.97
CA THR A 884 8.89 29.60 13.18
C THR A 884 9.05 31.11 12.95
N ALA A 885 7.93 31.81 12.80
CA ALA A 885 7.86 33.24 12.63
C ALA A 885 7.98 33.97 13.98
N PRO A 886 8.23 35.32 13.98
CA PRO A 886 8.17 36.14 15.18
C PRO A 886 6.86 35.95 15.94
N GLY A 887 6.91 35.88 17.27
CA GLY A 887 5.74 35.62 18.12
C GLY A 887 5.46 34.14 18.34
N ASN A 888 6.41 33.24 18.00
CA ASN A 888 6.30 31.78 18.13
C ASN A 888 5.14 31.17 17.34
N LEU A 889 4.79 31.79 16.22
CA LEU A 889 3.89 31.20 15.23
C LEU A 889 4.66 30.24 14.34
N GLN A 890 4.26 28.97 14.31
CA GLN A 890 4.85 27.96 13.45
C GLN A 890 3.98 27.72 12.23
N PHE A 891 4.58 27.82 11.04
CA PHE A 891 3.96 27.52 9.76
C PHE A 891 4.61 26.26 9.20
N THR A 892 3.78 25.28 8.87
CA THR A 892 4.25 24.01 8.33
C THR A 892 3.47 23.65 7.06
N PRO A 893 3.91 24.13 5.88
CA PRO A 893 3.31 23.77 4.59
C PRO A 893 3.80 22.41 4.10
N ILE A 894 2.94 21.71 3.35
CA ILE A 894 3.27 20.62 2.43
C ILE A 894 2.70 20.97 1.06
N PHE A 895 3.55 21.09 0.07
CA PHE A 895 3.13 21.26 -1.32
C PHE A 895 3.44 19.98 -2.11
N ARG A 896 2.46 19.48 -2.86
CA ARG A 896 2.60 18.33 -3.73
C ARG A 896 2.04 18.68 -5.11
N ALA A 897 2.77 18.27 -6.17
CA ALA A 897 2.32 18.37 -7.53
C ALA A 897 2.85 17.19 -8.35
N ASN A 898 1.98 16.58 -9.15
CA ASN A 898 2.36 15.49 -10.03
C ASN A 898 1.55 15.49 -11.33
N SER A 899 2.17 14.95 -12.39
CA SER A 899 1.53 14.76 -13.68
C SER A 899 0.43 13.69 -13.59
N GLY A 900 -0.53 13.79 -14.52
CA GLY A 900 -1.63 12.84 -14.65
C GLY A 900 -1.15 11.40 -14.88
N ARG A 901 -1.91 10.44 -14.35
CA ARG A 901 -1.61 9.00 -14.43
C ARG A 901 -2.29 8.35 -15.61
N PRO A 902 -1.68 7.29 -16.19
CA PRO A 902 -2.32 6.48 -17.21
C PRO A 902 -3.48 5.64 -16.67
N PHE A 903 -4.45 5.33 -17.53
CA PHE A 903 -5.54 4.41 -17.24
C PHE A 903 -5.99 3.65 -18.49
N ASN A 904 -6.60 2.46 -18.30
CA ASN A 904 -7.18 1.67 -19.39
C ASN A 904 -8.48 2.28 -19.88
N LEU A 905 -8.70 2.25 -21.20
CA LEU A 905 -10.01 2.40 -21.81
C LEU A 905 -10.65 1.03 -21.93
N LEU A 906 -11.91 0.89 -21.57
CA LEU A 906 -12.66 -0.38 -21.60
C LEU A 906 -13.87 -0.25 -22.52
N VAL A 907 -14.22 -1.33 -23.21
CA VAL A 907 -15.46 -1.36 -24.01
C VAL A 907 -16.69 -1.60 -23.13
N GLY A 908 -16.54 -2.31 -22.00
CA GLY A 908 -17.65 -2.63 -21.10
C GLY A 908 -18.48 -3.85 -21.49
N TYR A 909 -17.96 -4.66 -22.38
CA TYR A 909 -18.53 -5.94 -22.78
C TYR A 909 -17.44 -6.85 -23.35
N ASP A 910 -17.74 -8.13 -23.53
CA ASP A 910 -16.85 -9.10 -24.17
C ASP A 910 -16.84 -8.83 -25.69
N LEU A 911 -15.90 -8.02 -26.15
CA LEU A 911 -15.76 -7.62 -27.56
C LEU A 911 -15.16 -8.72 -28.41
N ASN A 912 -14.26 -9.48 -27.82
CA ASN A 912 -13.42 -10.44 -28.55
C ASN A 912 -13.94 -11.89 -28.41
N GLY A 913 -14.94 -12.14 -27.54
CA GLY A 913 -15.56 -13.46 -27.33
C GLY A 913 -14.73 -14.42 -26.50
N ASP A 914 -13.74 -13.92 -25.75
CA ASP A 914 -12.86 -14.76 -24.93
C ASP A 914 -13.43 -15.12 -23.55
N ARG A 915 -14.68 -14.71 -23.26
CA ARG A 915 -15.42 -14.90 -22.01
C ARG A 915 -14.94 -14.04 -20.83
N HIS A 916 -14.24 -12.95 -21.11
CA HIS A 916 -13.76 -11.98 -20.12
C HIS A 916 -14.41 -10.61 -20.37
N ASP A 917 -15.56 -10.36 -19.76
CA ASP A 917 -16.41 -9.19 -20.00
C ASP A 917 -15.92 -7.88 -19.35
N THR A 918 -14.81 -7.90 -18.62
CA THR A 918 -14.31 -6.75 -17.83
C THR A 918 -12.96 -6.21 -18.29
N THR A 919 -12.30 -6.88 -19.23
CA THR A 919 -10.90 -6.58 -19.61
C THR A 919 -10.70 -6.04 -21.01
N ASP A 920 -11.74 -6.13 -21.85
CA ASP A 920 -11.64 -5.72 -23.24
C ASP A 920 -11.48 -4.22 -23.44
N ARG A 921 -10.53 -3.88 -24.27
CA ARG A 921 -10.24 -2.52 -24.73
C ARG A 921 -10.83 -2.28 -26.13
N PRO A 922 -11.10 -0.99 -26.50
CA PRO A 922 -11.47 -0.67 -27.87
C PRO A 922 -10.47 -1.25 -28.86
N ALA A 923 -10.98 -1.76 -29.99
CA ALA A 923 -10.15 -2.40 -31.00
C ALA A 923 -8.97 -1.50 -31.45
N GLY A 924 -7.75 -2.03 -31.33
CA GLY A 924 -6.52 -1.27 -31.59
C GLY A 924 -6.03 -0.38 -30.44
N ALA A 925 -6.75 -0.26 -29.34
CA ALA A 925 -6.28 0.47 -28.16
C ALA A 925 -5.23 -0.34 -27.39
N GLY A 926 -4.08 0.26 -27.10
CA GLY A 926 -3.10 -0.29 -26.17
C GLY A 926 -3.55 -0.18 -24.72
N ARG A 927 -2.85 -0.89 -23.82
CA ARG A 927 -3.06 -0.74 -22.38
C ARG A 927 -2.65 0.67 -21.91
N ASN A 928 -3.41 1.24 -20.98
CA ASN A 928 -3.11 2.52 -20.31
C ASN A 928 -2.90 3.69 -21.28
N THR A 929 -3.70 3.79 -22.34
CA THR A 929 -3.63 4.87 -23.32
C THR A 929 -4.36 6.15 -22.87
N GLY A 930 -5.31 6.05 -21.93
CA GLY A 930 -5.92 7.21 -21.30
C GLY A 930 -4.93 7.90 -20.34
N ILE A 931 -4.99 9.23 -20.25
CA ILE A 931 -4.19 10.01 -19.30
C ILE A 931 -5.11 10.85 -18.42
N GLY A 932 -4.99 10.70 -17.11
CA GLY A 932 -5.72 11.49 -16.12
C GLY A 932 -5.20 12.93 -16.03
N PRO A 933 -5.90 13.80 -15.29
CA PRO A 933 -5.46 15.17 -15.05
C PRO A 933 -4.27 15.22 -14.09
N ASP A 934 -3.55 16.34 -14.14
CA ASP A 934 -2.52 16.66 -13.17
C ASP A 934 -3.13 16.92 -11.79
N PHE A 935 -2.34 16.67 -10.77
CA PHE A 935 -2.70 16.89 -9.36
C PHE A 935 -1.79 17.95 -8.74
N TRP A 936 -2.34 18.85 -7.92
CA TRP A 936 -1.56 19.62 -6.98
C TRP A 936 -2.37 20.02 -5.74
N SER A 937 -1.69 20.12 -4.59
CA SER A 937 -2.27 20.52 -3.33
C SER A 937 -1.25 21.25 -2.47
N LEU A 938 -1.71 22.27 -1.75
CA LEU A 938 -0.98 22.87 -0.63
C LEU A 938 -1.76 22.60 0.64
N ASP A 939 -1.15 21.89 1.57
CA ASP A 939 -1.64 21.68 2.92
C ASP A 939 -0.83 22.58 3.86
N LEU A 940 -1.47 23.22 4.83
CA LEU A 940 -0.83 24.17 5.73
C LEU A 940 -1.29 23.94 7.17
N ARG A 941 -0.34 23.81 8.07
CA ARG A 941 -0.58 23.90 9.51
C ARG A 941 -0.02 25.22 10.03
N VAL A 942 -0.81 25.90 10.84
CA VAL A 942 -0.40 27.04 11.64
C VAL A 942 -0.57 26.69 13.12
N GLY A 943 0.49 26.78 13.88
CA GLY A 943 0.53 26.42 15.29
C GLY A 943 1.09 27.53 16.17
N ARG A 944 0.63 27.57 17.42
CA ARG A 944 1.20 28.44 18.46
C ARG A 944 1.25 27.73 19.79
N SER A 945 2.41 27.76 20.43
CA SER A 945 2.66 27.18 21.76
C SER A 945 2.63 28.28 22.82
N PHE A 946 1.87 28.03 23.89
CA PHE A 946 1.77 28.87 25.06
C PHE A 946 2.36 28.12 26.26
N LYS A 947 3.46 28.62 26.81
CA LYS A 947 4.03 28.07 28.04
C LYS A 947 3.14 28.43 29.21
N LEU A 948 2.58 27.44 29.89
CA LEU A 948 1.78 27.59 31.10
C LEU A 948 2.65 27.51 32.37
N ARG A 949 3.66 26.60 32.33
CA ARG A 949 4.67 26.42 33.38
C ARG A 949 6.00 26.07 32.69
N GLU A 950 7.09 25.94 33.48
CA GLU A 950 8.42 25.56 32.93
C GLU A 950 8.34 24.26 32.08
N THR A 951 7.60 23.29 32.55
CA THR A 951 7.44 21.96 31.90
C THR A 951 6.12 21.77 31.17
N THR A 952 5.17 22.71 31.25
CA THR A 952 3.82 22.53 30.68
C THR A 952 3.55 23.56 29.60
N ALA A 953 3.14 23.11 28.43
CA ALA A 953 2.73 23.94 27.31
C ALA A 953 1.36 23.53 26.75
N LEU A 954 0.62 24.54 26.27
CA LEU A 954 -0.62 24.37 25.54
C LEU A 954 -0.40 24.82 24.10
N ASP A 955 -0.55 23.92 23.17
CA ASP A 955 -0.42 24.17 21.74
C ASP A 955 -1.80 24.24 21.09
N PHE A 956 -2.05 25.30 20.35
CA PHE A 956 -3.20 25.38 19.44
C PHE A 956 -2.75 25.28 18.00
N THR A 957 -3.48 24.55 17.18
CA THR A 957 -3.19 24.36 15.77
C THR A 957 -4.44 24.55 14.92
N ALA A 958 -4.25 25.14 13.75
CA ALA A 958 -5.22 25.15 12.67
C ALA A 958 -4.56 24.56 11.43
N GLU A 959 -5.19 23.56 10.84
CA GLU A 959 -4.71 22.85 9.65
C GLU A 959 -5.71 23.03 8.52
N ALA A 960 -5.22 23.38 7.35
CA ALA A 960 -6.00 23.43 6.12
C ALA A 960 -5.40 22.46 5.11
N PHE A 961 -6.18 21.45 4.74
CA PHE A 961 -5.83 20.52 3.65
C PHE A 961 -6.43 21.06 2.36
N ASN A 962 -5.66 21.02 1.27
CA ASN A 962 -6.03 21.66 0.00
C ASN A 962 -6.43 23.12 0.22
N LEU A 963 -5.53 23.92 0.78
CA LEU A 963 -5.76 25.31 1.21
C LEU A 963 -6.43 26.17 0.13
N PHE A 964 -6.01 26.01 -1.11
CA PHE A 964 -6.55 26.78 -2.25
C PHE A 964 -7.85 26.23 -2.82
N ASN A 965 -8.36 25.13 -2.26
CA ASN A 965 -9.55 24.45 -2.75
C ASN A 965 -9.47 24.09 -4.23
N HIS A 966 -8.28 23.67 -4.69
CA HIS A 966 -8.09 23.22 -6.07
C HIS A 966 -8.87 21.92 -6.31
N LEU A 967 -9.56 21.85 -7.44
CA LEU A 967 -10.33 20.67 -7.81
C LEU A 967 -9.38 19.63 -8.43
N ASN A 968 -9.03 18.63 -7.65
CA ASN A 968 -8.25 17.46 -8.09
C ASN A 968 -9.21 16.29 -8.31
N TYR A 969 -9.32 15.80 -9.54
CA TYR A 969 -10.15 14.64 -9.85
C TYR A 969 -9.46 13.35 -9.38
N ALA A 970 -10.22 12.43 -8.78
CA ALA A 970 -9.71 11.20 -8.18
C ALA A 970 -10.04 9.94 -8.98
N SER A 971 -11.13 9.94 -9.75
CA SER A 971 -11.52 8.80 -10.57
C SER A 971 -12.29 9.21 -11.81
N ILE A 972 -12.36 8.28 -12.78
CA ILE A 972 -12.93 8.49 -14.11
C ILE A 972 -13.74 7.26 -14.54
N ASN A 973 -14.85 7.48 -15.28
CA ASN A 973 -15.54 6.40 -15.98
C ASN A 973 -14.77 6.05 -17.25
N ASN A 974 -14.02 4.98 -17.22
CA ASN A 974 -13.17 4.52 -18.32
C ASN A 974 -13.88 3.58 -19.31
N VAL A 975 -15.16 3.28 -19.08
CA VAL A 975 -16.00 2.53 -20.04
C VAL A 975 -16.42 3.47 -21.16
N VAL A 976 -15.86 3.23 -22.35
CA VAL A 976 -16.00 4.14 -23.48
C VAL A 976 -16.69 3.53 -24.70
N GLY A 977 -17.02 2.21 -24.63
CA GLY A 977 -17.49 1.46 -25.77
C GLY A 977 -16.37 1.16 -26.78
N ASN A 978 -16.70 0.52 -27.89
CA ASN A 978 -15.72 0.22 -28.94
C ASN A 978 -15.51 1.44 -29.86
N ILE A 979 -14.83 2.45 -29.33
CA ILE A 979 -14.48 3.67 -30.06
C ILE A 979 -13.31 3.41 -31.02
N THR A 980 -13.21 4.22 -32.09
CA THR A 980 -12.05 4.24 -32.98
C THR A 980 -11.03 5.30 -32.53
N GLY A 981 -9.73 5.04 -32.78
CA GLY A 981 -8.66 5.96 -32.38
C GLY A 981 -8.84 7.41 -32.88
N PRO A 982 -8.08 8.39 -32.33
CA PRO A 982 -6.93 8.18 -31.45
C PRO A 982 -7.34 7.85 -30.02
N PHE A 983 -6.59 6.94 -29.38
CA PHE A 983 -6.90 6.44 -28.03
C PHE A 983 -6.20 7.23 -26.91
N ASN A 984 -5.39 8.24 -27.24
CA ASN A 984 -4.79 9.13 -26.25
C ASN A 984 -5.85 10.12 -25.74
N LEU A 985 -6.75 9.63 -24.90
CA LEU A 985 -7.89 10.37 -24.40
C LEU A 985 -7.65 10.81 -22.95
N THR A 986 -8.26 11.95 -22.58
CA THR A 986 -8.24 12.47 -21.22
C THR A 986 -9.64 12.49 -20.65
N GLY A 987 -9.76 12.46 -19.30
CA GLY A 987 -11.02 12.67 -18.63
C GLY A 987 -11.64 14.02 -18.97
N ARG A 988 -12.98 14.10 -18.88
CA ARG A 988 -13.80 15.25 -19.30
C ARG A 988 -14.60 15.80 -18.12
N ALA A 989 -14.28 17.01 -17.71
CA ALA A 989 -14.98 17.70 -16.63
C ALA A 989 -16.40 18.17 -17.01
N ASP A 990 -16.69 18.26 -18.29
CA ASP A 990 -17.99 18.62 -18.86
C ASP A 990 -18.96 17.43 -18.96
N ARG A 991 -18.52 16.20 -18.63
CA ARG A 991 -19.32 14.98 -18.67
C ARG A 991 -19.79 14.54 -17.30
N THR A 992 -20.95 13.89 -17.26
CA THR A 992 -21.46 13.27 -16.03
C THR A 992 -20.76 11.95 -15.74
N PRO A 993 -20.78 11.46 -14.49
CA PRO A 993 -20.14 10.18 -14.11
C PRO A 993 -20.55 8.97 -14.96
N SER A 994 -21.81 8.90 -15.42
CA SER A 994 -22.32 7.81 -16.25
C SER A 994 -21.96 7.91 -17.74
N GLN A 995 -21.32 9.01 -18.14
CA GLN A 995 -20.87 9.18 -19.52
C GLN A 995 -19.42 8.71 -19.69
N PRO A 996 -19.03 8.18 -20.85
CA PRO A 996 -17.67 7.84 -21.14
C PRO A 996 -16.70 9.00 -20.85
N LEU A 997 -15.60 8.73 -20.16
CA LEU A 997 -14.58 9.70 -19.73
C LEU A 997 -15.09 10.80 -18.78
N GLY A 998 -16.31 10.68 -18.24
CA GLY A 998 -16.79 11.54 -17.16
C GLY A 998 -16.00 11.29 -15.87
N PHE A 999 -15.66 12.37 -15.15
CA PHE A 999 -15.08 12.21 -13.84
C PHE A 999 -16.13 11.70 -12.85
N THR A 1000 -15.76 10.73 -12.04
CA THR A 1000 -16.66 10.06 -11.10
C THR A 1000 -16.47 10.55 -9.66
N SER A 1001 -15.28 11.03 -9.30
CA SER A 1001 -15.00 11.58 -7.98
C SER A 1001 -13.86 12.61 -7.99
N ALA A 1002 -13.72 13.33 -6.88
CA ALA A 1002 -12.59 14.21 -6.62
C ALA A 1002 -11.92 13.85 -5.28
N PHE A 1003 -10.64 14.18 -5.16
CA PHE A 1003 -9.96 14.25 -3.87
C PHE A 1003 -10.63 15.29 -2.97
N ASP A 1004 -10.35 15.23 -1.69
CA ASP A 1004 -10.97 16.13 -0.71
C ASP A 1004 -10.85 17.60 -1.15
N SER A 1005 -12.00 18.29 -1.18
CA SER A 1005 -12.06 19.75 -1.23
C SER A 1005 -11.37 20.32 0.02
N ARG A 1006 -11.15 21.63 0.10
CA ARG A 1006 -10.50 22.22 1.28
C ARG A 1006 -11.20 21.77 2.57
N ARG A 1007 -10.38 21.18 3.47
CA ARG A 1007 -10.79 20.72 4.81
C ARG A 1007 -10.04 21.51 5.85
N ILE A 1008 -10.75 21.98 6.90
CA ILE A 1008 -10.14 22.71 8.01
C ILE A 1008 -10.28 21.89 9.29
N GLN A 1009 -9.17 21.72 9.98
CA GLN A 1009 -9.08 21.00 11.25
C GLN A 1009 -8.51 21.92 12.33
N LEU A 1010 -9.14 21.94 13.49
CA LEU A 1010 -8.64 22.65 14.67
C LEU A 1010 -8.11 21.63 15.67
N GLY A 1011 -6.99 21.93 16.28
CA GLY A 1011 -6.37 21.07 17.27
C GLY A 1011 -5.90 21.80 18.50
N ALA A 1012 -5.95 21.11 19.62
CA ALA A 1012 -5.36 21.54 20.88
C ALA A 1012 -4.54 20.39 21.48
N ARG A 1013 -3.41 20.72 22.07
CA ARG A 1013 -2.53 19.75 22.74
C ARG A 1013 -1.97 20.36 24.03
N VAL A 1014 -2.07 19.63 25.11
CA VAL A 1014 -1.34 19.91 26.35
C VAL A 1014 -0.14 19.00 26.40
N ARG A 1015 1.04 19.57 26.67
CA ARG A 1015 2.31 18.80 26.87
C ARG A 1015 2.88 19.15 28.25
N PHE A 1016 3.43 18.14 28.93
CA PHE A 1016 4.11 18.33 30.21
C PHE A 1016 5.33 17.42 30.32
#